data_90f9706df0ddf49c0b931168d4fa3632
#
_entry.id   90f9706df0ddf49c0b931168d4fa3632
#
_cell.length_a   1.000
_cell.length_b   1.000
_cell.length_c   1.000
_cell.angle_alpha   90.00
_cell.angle_beta   90.00
_cell.angle_gamma   90.00
#
_symmetry.space_group_name_H-M   'P 1'
#
loop_
_entity.id
_entity.type
_entity.pdbx_description
1 polymer ?
#
loop_
_entity_poly.entity_id
_entity_poly.type
_entity_poly.pdbx_seq_one_letter_code
_entity_poly.pdbx_strand_id
1 'polypeptide(L)'
;MSQSQLTPHQARYYSWLLTRQAEGGSMDSLATTLVDAQVDLNPHQVDAALFACKNPLSKGVILADEVGLGKTIEAGLVILQHWAERKRKILIITPANLRKQWHQELQEKFGLQGTILEAKSYNAIKKAGKNPFRQEIPVICSYQFAKSKADDIKQIGWDLVVLDEAHRLRNVYKKNNVIGKTLKEALENVSSKVLLTATPLQNSLLELYGLVSMIDDRVFGDLDSFRAQFGAKATEQTLSHLRQRLSPVCQRTLRRQVQAYVPYTQRLAILQKFTPSDQEREFSHLVAEYLRRPNLQAMPEGQRQLISLVLWKLLASSSRAIAGALDTMTKRLQGVLEESTTQDLVETLDEDYESLDETAEEWEEESGSNILTADEYQAIADEIKELKHFKQLAENIREDAKSRALLIALSTAFAKLKELGAEQKAIIFTESKRTQAYLLECLAQTDYAGENGAGIVLFNGTNSDSQAQKIHKDWLKRHEGSDKITGSKTADTRAALVEHFKEHGTIMIATEAGAEGINLQFCSLIINYDLPWNPQRVEQRIGRCHRYGQKHDVVVVNFVDETNEADQRVYELLEQKFKLFDGVFGASDEVLGAIGSGVDIERRIAEIYRQCRHSEDIKTAFDSLQSELSDEINQNMMKARQTLLENFDEEVRERLRIRAEESQAALNKYEKILMDLTQSELGDSSDICDGGFILNKLPENLSDDLDIPTGRYELPRKSGEAHLYRITHPLAQAIIERAKKRDCPPVRLTFDYQGHNGRISTLEPYRGQSGQLIAKLISISALGDTEQHILIAAITENGEVLQADDPEKLLRLPAHIVETTIKTGFQTTLSDNMAERRQMLLNQATERNLGYFEEEVQKLDDWADDLKQGLEQEIKETDREIKEVRRTAATSATLEEKLSWQKKQRELENKRSRQRRELFDKQDEIEAQRNQLIEKLEESLKQKVEEEELFFIEWEVK
;
A
#
# COMPACT_ATOMS: atom_id res chain seq x y z
N MET A 1 -15.83 43.62 13.75
CA MET A 1 -15.10 43.98 12.53
C MET A 1 -15.84 43.33 11.40
N SER A 2 -16.38 44.07 10.43
CA SER A 2 -17.09 43.50 9.29
C SER A 2 -16.09 42.69 8.49
N GLN A 3 -16.25 41.37 8.53
CA GLN A 3 -15.44 40.47 7.72
C GLN A 3 -15.75 40.79 6.24
N SER A 4 -14.73 41.10 5.46
CA SER A 4 -14.88 41.41 4.03
C SER A 4 -15.34 40.15 3.30
N GLN A 5 -16.57 40.13 2.82
CA GLN A 5 -17.05 39.11 1.90
C GLN A 5 -16.22 39.15 0.60
N LEU A 6 -15.85 37.97 0.05
CA LEU A 6 -15.22 37.91 -1.27
C LEU A 6 -16.16 38.53 -2.33
N THR A 7 -15.59 39.26 -3.25
CA THR A 7 -16.33 39.67 -4.44
C THR A 7 -16.63 38.47 -5.35
N PRO A 8 -17.67 38.50 -6.19
CA PRO A 8 -17.94 37.41 -7.15
C PRO A 8 -16.75 37.04 -8.02
N HIS A 9 -15.90 38.02 -8.39
CA HIS A 9 -14.68 37.80 -9.18
C HIS A 9 -13.62 37.05 -8.39
N GLN A 10 -13.41 37.41 -7.13
CA GLN A 10 -12.50 36.66 -6.25
C GLN A 10 -13.03 35.25 -5.95
N ALA A 11 -14.34 35.08 -5.75
CA ALA A 11 -14.95 33.77 -5.53
C ALA A 11 -14.78 32.85 -6.76
N ARG A 12 -14.98 33.37 -7.98
CA ARG A 12 -14.74 32.64 -9.23
C ARG A 12 -13.26 32.29 -9.38
N TYR A 13 -12.34 33.20 -9.12
CA TYR A 13 -10.91 32.95 -9.13
C TYR A 13 -10.49 31.83 -8.14
N TYR A 14 -10.97 31.90 -6.89
CA TYR A 14 -10.66 30.91 -5.87
C TYR A 14 -11.24 29.52 -6.20
N SER A 15 -12.45 29.46 -6.77
CA SER A 15 -13.07 28.20 -7.18
C SER A 15 -12.26 27.48 -8.26
N TRP A 16 -11.74 28.22 -9.25
CA TRP A 16 -10.86 27.68 -10.25
C TRP A 16 -9.48 27.28 -9.69
N LEU A 17 -8.91 28.09 -8.79
CA LEU A 17 -7.64 27.78 -8.15
C LEU A 17 -7.68 26.49 -7.34
N LEU A 18 -8.83 26.19 -6.68
CA LEU A 18 -9.06 24.97 -5.92
C LEU A 18 -9.27 23.71 -6.78
N THR A 19 -9.65 23.86 -8.05
CA THR A 19 -10.11 22.72 -8.88
C THR A 19 -9.39 22.59 -10.21
N ARG A 20 -8.47 23.52 -10.54
CA ARG A 20 -7.66 23.41 -11.76
C ARG A 20 -6.77 22.17 -11.72
N GLN A 21 -6.60 21.54 -12.84
CA GLN A 21 -5.59 20.52 -13.04
C GLN A 21 -4.23 21.18 -13.19
N ALA A 22 -3.45 21.28 -12.12
CA ALA A 22 -2.11 21.84 -12.21
C ALA A 22 -1.15 20.84 -12.88
N GLU A 23 0.01 21.32 -13.25
CA GLU A 23 1.11 20.55 -13.87
C GLU A 23 1.44 19.29 -13.08
N GLY A 24 1.48 18.13 -13.73
CA GLY A 24 1.80 16.85 -13.11
C GLY A 24 3.16 16.86 -12.40
N GLY A 25 3.26 16.25 -11.21
CA GLY A 25 4.48 16.21 -10.41
C GLY A 25 4.89 17.52 -9.75
N SER A 26 4.07 18.58 -9.84
CA SER A 26 4.27 19.83 -9.11
C SER A 26 3.62 19.77 -7.72
N MET A 27 4.12 20.59 -6.75
CA MET A 27 3.48 20.68 -5.44
C MET A 27 2.05 21.24 -5.54
N ASP A 28 1.80 22.14 -6.49
CA ASP A 28 0.47 22.71 -6.71
C ASP A 28 -0.54 21.65 -7.21
N SER A 29 -0.11 20.67 -8.00
CA SER A 29 -0.98 19.56 -8.43
C SER A 29 -1.40 18.66 -7.27
N LEU A 30 -0.47 18.38 -6.38
CA LEU A 30 -0.72 17.52 -5.21
C LEU A 30 -1.39 18.27 -4.06
N ALA A 31 -1.32 19.61 -4.04
CA ALA A 31 -1.80 20.41 -2.91
C ALA A 31 -3.29 20.20 -2.59
N THR A 32 -4.14 20.13 -3.60
CA THR A 32 -5.57 19.84 -3.42
C THR A 32 -5.82 18.44 -2.86
N THR A 33 -5.03 17.47 -3.29
CA THR A 33 -5.01 16.09 -2.80
C THR A 33 -4.55 16.01 -1.35
N LEU A 34 -3.54 16.81 -0.96
CA LEU A 34 -3.04 16.87 0.41
C LEU A 34 -4.08 17.44 1.38
N VAL A 35 -4.86 18.44 0.96
CA VAL A 35 -5.96 18.99 1.77
C VAL A 35 -7.07 17.95 1.99
N ASP A 36 -7.30 17.07 1.04
CA ASP A 36 -8.31 16.03 1.14
C ASP A 36 -7.86 14.82 1.97
N ALA A 37 -6.56 14.59 2.12
CA ALA A 37 -6.03 13.44 2.85
C ALA A 37 -6.14 13.64 4.37
N GLN A 38 -6.66 12.61 5.08
CA GLN A 38 -6.80 12.59 6.55
C GLN A 38 -5.60 11.89 7.20
N VAL A 39 -4.39 12.31 6.86
CA VAL A 39 -3.17 11.70 7.36
C VAL A 39 -2.17 12.77 7.79
N ASP A 40 -1.38 12.46 8.81
CA ASP A 40 -0.19 13.26 9.09
C ASP A 40 0.80 13.04 7.94
N LEU A 41 0.96 14.06 7.11
CA LEU A 41 1.77 13.99 5.90
C LEU A 41 3.25 14.07 6.23
N ASN A 42 3.96 12.99 5.97
CA ASN A 42 5.40 12.98 6.09
C ASN A 42 6.06 13.38 4.76
N PRO A 43 7.17 14.15 4.78
CA PRO A 43 7.81 14.67 3.57
C PRO A 43 8.20 13.58 2.55
N HIS A 44 8.64 12.40 3.00
CA HIS A 44 8.98 11.29 2.12
C HIS A 44 7.76 10.73 1.38
N GLN A 45 6.58 10.68 2.02
CA GLN A 45 5.34 10.22 1.38
C GLN A 45 4.87 11.19 0.29
N VAL A 46 5.00 12.48 0.54
CA VAL A 46 4.73 13.52 -0.47
C VAL A 46 5.72 13.44 -1.63
N ASP A 47 7.02 13.26 -1.33
CA ASP A 47 8.07 13.12 -2.34
C ASP A 47 7.85 11.87 -3.22
N ALA A 48 7.43 10.74 -2.61
CA ALA A 48 7.09 9.51 -3.32
C ALA A 48 5.86 9.68 -4.24
N ALA A 49 4.83 10.37 -3.77
CA ALA A 49 3.64 10.64 -4.57
C ALA A 49 3.95 11.57 -5.75
N LEU A 50 4.75 12.62 -5.53
CA LEU A 50 5.23 13.52 -6.59
C LEU A 50 6.06 12.77 -7.63
N PHE A 51 6.96 11.88 -7.18
CA PHE A 51 7.75 11.05 -8.08
C PHE A 51 6.87 10.17 -8.97
N ALA A 52 5.84 9.53 -8.39
CA ALA A 52 4.92 8.68 -9.14
C ALA A 52 4.08 9.43 -10.18
N CYS A 53 3.77 10.72 -9.92
CA CYS A 53 2.95 11.56 -10.80
C CYS A 53 3.77 12.48 -11.72
N LYS A 54 5.12 12.40 -11.70
CA LYS A 54 6.00 13.38 -12.37
C LYS A 54 5.93 13.31 -13.90
N ASN A 55 6.06 12.11 -14.46
CA ASN A 55 6.21 11.93 -15.90
C ASN A 55 4.97 11.26 -16.49
N PRO A 56 4.16 11.98 -17.32
CA PRO A 56 2.94 11.44 -17.91
C PRO A 56 3.20 10.32 -18.94
N LEU A 57 4.41 10.21 -19.48
CA LEU A 57 4.81 9.13 -20.40
C LEU A 57 5.25 7.87 -19.66
N SER A 58 5.51 7.96 -18.35
CA SER A 58 5.89 6.80 -17.54
C SER A 58 4.75 5.79 -17.45
N LYS A 59 5.05 4.53 -17.75
CA LYS A 59 4.08 3.43 -17.55
C LYS A 59 3.94 3.00 -16.09
N GLY A 60 4.70 3.60 -15.19
CA GLY A 60 4.60 3.35 -13.76
C GLY A 60 5.93 3.45 -13.02
N VAL A 61 5.84 3.21 -11.71
CA VAL A 61 6.96 3.33 -10.78
C VAL A 61 6.96 2.21 -9.73
N ILE A 62 8.13 1.99 -9.14
CA ILE A 62 8.33 1.16 -7.94
C ILE A 62 8.55 2.11 -6.77
N LEU A 63 7.66 2.08 -5.78
CA LEU A 63 7.84 2.73 -4.49
C LEU A 63 8.41 1.71 -3.52
N ALA A 64 9.67 1.87 -3.19
CA ALA A 64 10.49 0.86 -2.51
C ALA A 64 10.92 1.28 -1.11
N ASP A 65 10.18 2.16 -0.46
CA ASP A 65 10.44 2.65 0.88
C ASP A 65 10.43 1.51 1.90
N GLU A 66 11.26 1.61 2.93
CA GLU A 66 11.38 0.58 3.97
C GLU A 66 10.04 0.32 4.67
N VAL A 67 9.90 -0.88 5.25
CA VAL A 67 8.71 -1.26 6.03
C VAL A 67 8.44 -0.24 7.13
N GLY A 68 7.17 0.15 7.32
CA GLY A 68 6.75 1.11 8.34
C GLY A 68 6.85 2.58 7.96
N LEU A 69 7.35 2.94 6.77
CA LEU A 69 7.36 4.32 6.27
C LEU A 69 6.01 4.76 5.66
N GLY A 70 5.10 3.82 5.45
CA GLY A 70 3.73 4.14 5.03
C GLY A 70 3.48 4.08 3.53
N LYS A 71 4.02 3.09 2.84
CA LYS A 71 3.79 2.86 1.39
C LYS A 71 2.33 2.90 0.97
N THR A 72 1.42 2.41 1.81
CA THR A 72 -0.03 2.51 1.57
C THR A 72 -0.49 3.96 1.51
N ILE A 73 0.11 4.86 2.32
CA ILE A 73 -0.17 6.31 2.27
C ILE A 73 0.35 6.91 0.97
N GLU A 74 1.58 6.57 0.58
CA GLU A 74 2.18 7.02 -0.68
C GLU A 74 1.29 6.67 -1.88
N ALA A 75 0.90 5.39 -1.98
CA ALA A 75 0.00 4.94 -3.04
C ALA A 75 -1.42 5.54 -2.91
N GLY A 76 -1.91 5.74 -1.69
CA GLY A 76 -3.17 6.41 -1.42
C GLY A 76 -3.19 7.85 -1.93
N LEU A 77 -2.10 8.60 -1.76
CA LEU A 77 -1.93 9.94 -2.33
C LEU A 77 -1.93 9.90 -3.86
N VAL A 78 -1.26 8.92 -4.48
CA VAL A 78 -1.28 8.73 -5.95
C VAL A 78 -2.70 8.40 -6.43
N ILE A 79 -3.41 7.50 -5.74
CA ILE A 79 -4.81 7.17 -6.06
C ILE A 79 -5.70 8.42 -5.96
N LEU A 80 -5.56 9.20 -4.90
CA LEU A 80 -6.35 10.41 -4.68
C LEU A 80 -6.03 11.47 -5.73
N GLN A 81 -4.76 11.58 -6.17
CA GLN A 81 -4.36 12.47 -7.26
C GLN A 81 -5.03 12.06 -8.58
N HIS A 82 -4.97 10.79 -8.97
CA HIS A 82 -5.68 10.29 -10.15
C HIS A 82 -7.19 10.52 -10.03
N TRP A 83 -7.73 10.35 -8.82
CA TRP A 83 -9.13 10.63 -8.55
C TRP A 83 -9.48 12.11 -8.74
N ALA A 84 -8.65 13.04 -8.29
CA ALA A 84 -8.81 14.49 -8.51
C ALA A 84 -8.74 14.83 -10.00
N GLU A 85 -7.92 14.13 -10.77
CA GLU A 85 -7.80 14.24 -12.24
C GLU A 85 -8.94 13.55 -13.01
N ARG A 86 -9.99 13.07 -12.32
CA ARG A 86 -11.14 12.35 -12.89
C ARG A 86 -10.81 11.01 -13.54
N LYS A 87 -9.66 10.44 -13.27
CA LYS A 87 -9.25 9.09 -13.65
C LYS A 87 -9.86 8.10 -12.66
N ARG A 88 -10.91 7.37 -13.07
CA ARG A 88 -11.78 6.60 -12.17
C ARG A 88 -11.54 5.09 -12.19
N LYS A 89 -10.92 4.56 -13.25
CA LYS A 89 -10.68 3.12 -13.41
C LYS A 89 -9.41 2.74 -12.66
N ILE A 90 -9.54 2.44 -11.38
CA ILE A 90 -8.43 2.15 -10.47
C ILE A 90 -8.56 0.71 -9.97
N LEU A 91 -7.50 -0.08 -10.13
CA LEU A 91 -7.42 -1.46 -9.66
C LEU A 91 -6.31 -1.59 -8.61
N ILE A 92 -6.61 -2.20 -7.48
CA ILE A 92 -5.63 -2.51 -6.43
C ILE A 92 -5.55 -4.02 -6.31
N ILE A 93 -4.36 -4.57 -6.58
CA ILE A 93 -4.06 -6.00 -6.43
C ILE A 93 -3.12 -6.14 -5.24
N THR A 94 -3.55 -6.86 -4.23
CA THR A 94 -2.87 -6.98 -2.94
C THR A 94 -2.91 -8.44 -2.44
N PRO A 95 -2.09 -8.86 -1.48
CA PRO A 95 -2.31 -10.12 -0.77
C PRO A 95 -3.73 -10.22 -0.19
N ALA A 96 -4.26 -11.42 -0.11
CA ALA A 96 -5.66 -11.66 0.30
C ALA A 96 -5.99 -11.03 1.66
N ASN A 97 -5.06 -11.10 2.60
CA ASN A 97 -5.15 -10.55 3.95
C ASN A 97 -5.16 -9.02 4.02
N LEU A 98 -4.61 -8.32 3.03
CA LEU A 98 -4.55 -6.85 3.02
C LEU A 98 -5.74 -6.17 2.32
N ARG A 99 -6.64 -6.92 1.68
CA ARG A 99 -7.81 -6.37 0.95
C ARG A 99 -8.71 -5.50 1.83
N LYS A 100 -9.03 -6.00 3.03
CA LYS A 100 -9.87 -5.29 4.01
C LYS A 100 -9.18 -4.04 4.54
N GLN A 101 -7.86 -4.13 4.78
CA GLN A 101 -7.06 -2.99 5.20
C GLN A 101 -7.05 -1.89 4.14
N TRP A 102 -6.82 -2.25 2.87
CA TRP A 102 -6.88 -1.30 1.76
C TRP A 102 -8.23 -0.62 1.63
N HIS A 103 -9.32 -1.40 1.73
CA HIS A 103 -10.67 -0.86 1.70
C HIS A 103 -10.91 0.16 2.83
N GLN A 104 -10.52 -0.19 4.05
CA GLN A 104 -10.67 0.66 5.23
C GLN A 104 -9.78 1.91 5.14
N GLU A 105 -8.50 1.78 4.77
CA GLU A 105 -7.58 2.91 4.66
C GLU A 105 -8.00 3.90 3.56
N LEU A 106 -8.51 3.41 2.42
CA LEU A 106 -9.05 4.29 1.39
C LEU A 106 -10.24 5.12 1.90
N GLN A 107 -11.13 4.50 2.66
CA GLN A 107 -12.30 5.19 3.20
C GLN A 107 -11.93 6.16 4.33
N GLU A 108 -11.16 5.71 5.32
CA GLU A 108 -10.84 6.50 6.52
C GLU A 108 -9.85 7.63 6.24
N LYS A 109 -8.81 7.35 5.44
CA LYS A 109 -7.71 8.29 5.23
C LYS A 109 -7.89 9.17 3.99
N PHE A 110 -8.54 8.65 2.96
CA PHE A 110 -8.69 9.34 1.67
C PHE A 110 -10.15 9.63 1.30
N GLY A 111 -11.12 9.11 2.06
CA GLY A 111 -12.54 9.30 1.81
C GLY A 111 -13.03 8.65 0.52
N LEU A 112 -12.29 7.70 0.00
CA LEU A 112 -12.63 6.97 -1.21
C LEU A 112 -13.29 5.64 -0.85
N GLN A 113 -14.51 5.43 -1.32
CA GLN A 113 -15.14 4.13 -1.22
C GLN A 113 -14.53 3.18 -2.25
N GLY A 114 -14.11 1.99 -1.83
CA GLY A 114 -13.63 0.94 -2.71
C GLY A 114 -14.57 -0.28 -2.71
N THR A 115 -14.44 -1.16 -3.69
CA THR A 115 -15.16 -2.45 -3.74
C THR A 115 -14.18 -3.61 -3.69
N ILE A 116 -14.35 -4.52 -2.72
CA ILE A 116 -13.60 -5.77 -2.68
C ILE A 116 -14.30 -6.78 -3.60
N LEU A 117 -13.59 -7.25 -4.63
CA LEU A 117 -14.04 -8.34 -5.49
C LEU A 117 -13.47 -9.68 -5.04
N GLU A 118 -14.38 -10.57 -4.70
CA GLU A 118 -14.16 -11.97 -4.36
C GLU A 118 -15.07 -12.83 -5.23
N ALA A 119 -14.89 -14.16 -5.20
CA ALA A 119 -15.72 -15.07 -5.99
C ALA A 119 -17.23 -14.86 -5.79
N LYS A 120 -17.65 -14.62 -4.54
CA LYS A 120 -19.06 -14.40 -4.17
C LYS A 120 -19.60 -13.08 -4.73
N SER A 121 -18.92 -11.96 -4.48
CA SER A 121 -19.34 -10.62 -4.95
C SER A 121 -19.26 -10.52 -6.47
N TYR A 122 -18.21 -11.07 -7.09
CA TYR A 122 -18.06 -11.15 -8.54
C TYR A 122 -19.22 -11.89 -9.21
N ASN A 123 -19.56 -13.09 -8.71
CA ASN A 123 -20.65 -13.89 -9.26
C ASN A 123 -22.01 -13.21 -9.09
N ALA A 124 -22.24 -12.50 -7.98
CA ALA A 124 -23.47 -11.76 -7.75
C ALA A 124 -23.65 -10.61 -8.76
N ILE A 125 -22.59 -9.82 -9.00
CA ILE A 125 -22.61 -8.71 -9.98
C ILE A 125 -22.76 -9.24 -11.41
N LYS A 126 -22.09 -10.34 -11.75
CA LYS A 126 -22.17 -10.98 -13.07
C LYS A 126 -23.56 -11.56 -13.33
N LYS A 127 -24.21 -12.16 -12.33
CA LYS A 127 -25.61 -12.60 -12.40
C LYS A 127 -26.59 -11.44 -12.64
N ALA A 128 -26.27 -10.25 -12.14
CA ALA A 128 -27.04 -9.03 -12.39
C ALA A 128 -26.78 -8.41 -13.79
N GLY A 129 -26.03 -9.10 -14.66
CA GLY A 129 -25.74 -8.66 -16.03
C GLY A 129 -24.73 -7.51 -16.16
N LYS A 130 -24.01 -7.18 -15.07
CA LYS A 130 -22.98 -6.12 -15.05
C LYS A 130 -21.58 -6.73 -15.12
N ASN A 131 -20.63 -6.00 -15.70
CA ASN A 131 -19.21 -6.37 -15.61
C ASN A 131 -18.67 -5.98 -14.22
N PRO A 132 -18.19 -6.94 -13.41
CA PRO A 132 -17.74 -6.68 -12.03
C PRO A 132 -16.57 -5.71 -11.93
N PHE A 133 -15.70 -5.64 -12.94
CA PHE A 133 -14.57 -4.71 -12.98
C PHE A 133 -14.89 -3.32 -13.56
N ARG A 134 -16.04 -3.15 -14.20
CA ARG A 134 -16.46 -1.87 -14.78
C ARG A 134 -17.23 -1.04 -13.75
N GLN A 135 -16.49 -0.53 -12.76
CA GLN A 135 -17.03 0.31 -11.70
C GLN A 135 -16.34 1.69 -11.72
N GLU A 136 -17.04 2.70 -11.22
CA GLU A 136 -16.53 4.08 -11.09
C GLU A 136 -15.88 4.34 -9.73
N ILE A 137 -15.61 3.30 -8.96
CA ILE A 137 -14.92 3.32 -7.67
C ILE A 137 -13.75 2.36 -7.70
N PRO A 138 -12.70 2.56 -6.89
CA PRO A 138 -11.55 1.67 -6.83
C PRO A 138 -11.95 0.22 -6.57
N VAL A 139 -11.39 -0.69 -7.34
CA VAL A 139 -11.61 -2.14 -7.22
C VAL A 139 -10.42 -2.77 -6.53
N ILE A 140 -10.67 -3.57 -5.50
CA ILE A 140 -9.64 -4.25 -4.71
C ILE A 140 -9.81 -5.75 -4.86
N CYS A 141 -8.74 -6.48 -5.20
CA CYS A 141 -8.78 -7.95 -5.29
C CYS A 141 -7.43 -8.59 -4.90
N SER A 142 -7.45 -9.93 -4.68
CA SER A 142 -6.21 -10.66 -4.41
C SER A 142 -5.46 -11.04 -5.70
N TYR A 143 -4.16 -11.38 -5.58
CA TYR A 143 -3.33 -11.86 -6.69
C TYR A 143 -3.92 -13.09 -7.36
N GLN A 144 -4.38 -14.06 -6.58
CA GLN A 144 -4.99 -15.29 -7.10
C GLN A 144 -6.31 -15.02 -7.82
N PHE A 145 -7.15 -14.15 -7.23
CA PHE A 145 -8.39 -13.75 -7.86
C PHE A 145 -8.13 -13.01 -9.18
N ALA A 146 -7.18 -12.08 -9.19
CA ALA A 146 -6.77 -11.35 -10.40
C ALA A 146 -6.23 -12.30 -11.48
N LYS A 147 -5.38 -13.29 -11.13
CA LYS A 147 -4.95 -14.36 -12.03
C LYS A 147 -6.16 -15.11 -12.64
N SER A 148 -7.13 -15.50 -11.80
CA SER A 148 -8.31 -16.26 -12.26
C SER A 148 -9.25 -15.47 -13.16
N LYS A 149 -9.17 -14.14 -13.16
CA LYS A 149 -10.01 -13.20 -13.90
C LYS A 149 -9.20 -12.30 -14.84
N ALA A 150 -8.01 -12.74 -15.23
CA ALA A 150 -7.07 -11.98 -16.05
C ALA A 150 -7.69 -11.48 -17.38
N ASP A 151 -8.50 -12.30 -18.03
CA ASP A 151 -9.17 -11.94 -19.28
C ASP A 151 -10.19 -10.80 -19.10
N ASP A 152 -10.92 -10.81 -17.99
CA ASP A 152 -11.87 -9.74 -17.67
C ASP A 152 -11.14 -8.44 -17.31
N ILE A 153 -9.99 -8.54 -16.60
CA ILE A 153 -9.12 -7.39 -16.27
C ILE A 153 -8.53 -6.77 -17.54
N LYS A 154 -8.05 -7.60 -18.47
CA LYS A 154 -7.44 -7.15 -19.74
C LYS A 154 -8.40 -6.33 -20.63
N GLN A 155 -9.71 -6.56 -20.49
CA GLN A 155 -10.75 -5.85 -21.27
C GLN A 155 -11.04 -4.43 -20.76
N ILE A 156 -10.50 -4.07 -19.58
CA ILE A 156 -10.72 -2.75 -18.98
C ILE A 156 -9.50 -1.87 -19.28
N GLY A 157 -9.73 -0.67 -19.80
CA GLY A 157 -8.67 0.35 -19.92
C GLY A 157 -8.48 1.01 -18.55
N TRP A 158 -7.61 0.44 -17.71
CA TRP A 158 -7.31 0.97 -16.38
C TRP A 158 -6.50 2.25 -16.46
N ASP A 159 -6.90 3.25 -15.68
CA ASP A 159 -6.15 4.50 -15.53
C ASP A 159 -4.95 4.31 -14.59
N LEU A 160 -5.14 3.51 -13.51
CA LEU A 160 -4.12 3.18 -12.52
C LEU A 160 -4.27 1.75 -12.02
N VAL A 161 -3.17 1.03 -11.91
CA VAL A 161 -3.10 -0.25 -11.20
C VAL A 161 -2.04 -0.19 -10.11
N VAL A 162 -2.45 -0.43 -8.88
CA VAL A 162 -1.56 -0.55 -7.72
C VAL A 162 -1.33 -2.03 -7.40
N LEU A 163 -0.07 -2.43 -7.32
CA LEU A 163 0.37 -3.79 -7.00
C LEU A 163 1.08 -3.76 -5.65
N ASP A 164 0.39 -4.16 -4.59
CA ASP A 164 0.96 -4.16 -3.24
C ASP A 164 1.71 -5.45 -2.95
N GLU A 165 2.78 -5.37 -2.15
CA GLU A 165 3.74 -6.46 -1.92
C GLU A 165 4.24 -7.09 -3.23
N ALA A 166 4.62 -6.22 -4.17
CA ALA A 166 5.00 -6.59 -5.54
C ALA A 166 6.24 -7.50 -5.63
N HIS A 167 6.97 -7.70 -4.52
CA HIS A 167 8.07 -8.67 -4.46
C HIS A 167 7.64 -10.10 -4.88
N ARG A 168 6.35 -10.44 -4.79
CA ARG A 168 5.77 -11.70 -5.29
C ARG A 168 5.92 -11.86 -6.81
N LEU A 169 6.06 -10.77 -7.55
CA LEU A 169 6.17 -10.73 -9.02
C LEU A 169 7.62 -10.70 -9.52
N ARG A 170 8.62 -10.53 -8.65
CA ARG A 170 10.04 -10.38 -9.03
C ARG A 170 10.60 -11.54 -9.87
N ASN A 171 10.03 -12.74 -9.73
CA ASN A 171 10.43 -13.92 -10.48
C ASN A 171 9.56 -14.17 -11.73
N VAL A 172 8.89 -13.14 -12.29
CA VAL A 172 8.00 -13.27 -13.46
C VAL A 172 8.70 -13.90 -14.69
N TYR A 173 10.02 -13.77 -14.83
CA TYR A 173 10.84 -14.36 -15.86
C TYR A 173 11.00 -15.89 -15.74
N LYS A 174 10.75 -16.48 -14.56
CA LYS A 174 10.82 -17.94 -14.36
C LYS A 174 9.59 -18.63 -14.93
N LYS A 175 9.78 -19.86 -15.48
CA LYS A 175 8.68 -20.61 -16.11
C LYS A 175 7.55 -20.95 -15.11
N ASN A 176 7.89 -21.18 -13.86
CA ASN A 176 6.96 -21.61 -12.81
C ASN A 176 6.14 -20.47 -12.17
N ASN A 177 6.47 -19.20 -12.45
CA ASN A 177 5.67 -18.09 -11.95
C ASN A 177 4.49 -17.79 -12.88
N VAL A 178 3.43 -18.61 -12.76
CA VAL A 178 2.23 -18.47 -13.57
C VAL A 178 1.48 -17.18 -13.24
N ILE A 179 1.37 -16.81 -11.96
CA ILE A 179 0.66 -15.58 -11.51
C ILE A 179 1.29 -14.35 -12.14
N GLY A 180 2.61 -14.22 -12.00
CA GLY A 180 3.31 -13.04 -12.54
C GLY A 180 3.16 -12.90 -14.05
N LYS A 181 3.27 -14.00 -14.80
CA LYS A 181 3.11 -13.99 -16.27
C LYS A 181 1.69 -13.61 -16.69
N THR A 182 0.69 -14.26 -16.10
CA THR A 182 -0.72 -13.99 -16.42
C THR A 182 -1.08 -12.54 -16.11
N LEU A 183 -0.62 -11.99 -14.97
CA LEU A 183 -0.86 -10.60 -14.63
C LEU A 183 -0.08 -9.63 -15.53
N LYS A 184 1.15 -9.95 -15.91
CA LYS A 184 1.92 -9.14 -16.86
C LYS A 184 1.19 -8.97 -18.18
N GLU A 185 0.66 -10.05 -18.72
CA GLU A 185 -0.15 -10.04 -19.96
C GLU A 185 -1.48 -9.29 -19.79
N ALA A 186 -2.16 -9.48 -18.65
CA ALA A 186 -3.42 -8.80 -18.38
C ALA A 186 -3.27 -7.27 -18.21
N LEU A 187 -2.11 -6.82 -17.71
CA LEU A 187 -1.82 -5.42 -17.41
C LEU A 187 -0.93 -4.73 -18.46
N GLU A 188 -0.71 -5.34 -19.61
CA GLU A 188 0.16 -4.80 -20.67
C GLU A 188 -0.25 -3.41 -21.13
N ASN A 189 -1.57 -3.17 -21.27
CA ASN A 189 -2.14 -1.93 -21.80
C ASN A 189 -2.51 -0.90 -20.73
N VAL A 190 -2.10 -1.11 -19.48
CA VAL A 190 -2.37 -0.16 -18.38
C VAL A 190 -1.48 1.06 -18.52
N SER A 191 -2.08 2.25 -18.43
CA SER A 191 -1.38 3.53 -18.61
C SER A 191 -0.44 3.85 -17.44
N SER A 192 -0.82 3.55 -16.20
CA SER A 192 0.01 3.81 -15.02
C SER A 192 -0.04 2.65 -14.03
N LYS A 193 1.13 2.22 -13.56
CA LYS A 193 1.29 1.14 -12.57
C LYS A 193 2.12 1.62 -11.39
N VAL A 194 1.68 1.34 -10.18
CA VAL A 194 2.45 1.60 -8.95
C VAL A 194 2.71 0.28 -8.26
N LEU A 195 3.98 -0.10 -8.17
CA LEU A 195 4.42 -1.29 -7.49
C LEU A 195 4.94 -0.91 -6.09
N LEU A 196 4.36 -1.48 -5.05
CA LEU A 196 4.77 -1.26 -3.66
C LEU A 196 5.56 -2.46 -3.17
N THR A 197 6.78 -2.24 -2.73
CA THR A 197 7.61 -3.29 -2.13
C THR A 197 8.73 -2.69 -1.29
N ALA A 198 9.00 -3.26 -0.12
CA ALA A 198 10.18 -2.88 0.66
C ALA A 198 11.46 -3.54 0.11
N THR A 199 11.32 -4.63 -0.67
CA THR A 199 12.44 -5.46 -1.12
C THR A 199 12.47 -5.67 -2.63
N PRO A 200 12.77 -4.62 -3.42
CA PRO A 200 12.76 -4.69 -4.88
C PRO A 200 13.89 -5.57 -5.43
N LEU A 201 14.97 -5.71 -4.69
CA LEU A 201 16.17 -6.50 -5.06
C LEU A 201 16.64 -7.30 -3.85
N GLN A 202 16.83 -8.61 -4.04
CA GLN A 202 17.21 -9.51 -2.96
C GLN A 202 18.40 -10.41 -3.32
N ASN A 203 18.17 -11.46 -4.09
CA ASN A 203 19.15 -12.51 -4.36
C ASN A 203 19.82 -12.37 -5.73
N SER A 204 19.19 -11.70 -6.67
CA SER A 204 19.68 -11.57 -8.05
C SER A 204 19.18 -10.31 -8.72
N LEU A 205 20.04 -9.67 -9.53
CA LEU A 205 19.63 -8.55 -10.38
C LEU A 205 18.46 -8.91 -11.32
N LEU A 206 18.25 -10.19 -11.60
CA LEU A 206 17.11 -10.67 -12.37
C LEU A 206 15.76 -10.43 -11.66
N GLU A 207 15.74 -10.33 -10.35
CA GLU A 207 14.55 -9.99 -9.60
C GLU A 207 14.11 -8.55 -9.87
N LEU A 208 15.09 -7.63 -9.92
CA LEU A 208 14.85 -6.25 -10.30
C LEU A 208 14.37 -6.15 -11.76
N TYR A 209 15.00 -6.92 -12.68
CA TYR A 209 14.52 -7.07 -14.04
C TYR A 209 13.05 -7.51 -14.06
N GLY A 210 12.70 -8.53 -13.27
CA GLY A 210 11.33 -9.04 -13.18
C GLY A 210 10.33 -7.96 -12.78
N LEU A 211 10.61 -7.17 -11.73
CA LEU A 211 9.72 -6.10 -11.28
C LEU A 211 9.59 -4.96 -12.30
N VAL A 212 10.72 -4.51 -12.85
CA VAL A 212 10.72 -3.44 -13.85
C VAL A 212 9.99 -3.86 -15.12
N SER A 213 10.12 -5.13 -15.51
CA SER A 213 9.39 -5.68 -16.66
C SER A 213 7.87 -5.77 -16.47
N MET A 214 7.36 -5.71 -15.23
CA MET A 214 5.93 -5.55 -14.95
C MET A 214 5.44 -4.13 -15.30
N ILE A 215 6.32 -3.14 -15.23
CA ILE A 215 6.01 -1.76 -15.58
C ILE A 215 6.17 -1.56 -17.10
N ASP A 216 7.40 -1.73 -17.59
CA ASP A 216 7.75 -1.57 -19.00
C ASP A 216 8.97 -2.43 -19.36
N ASP A 217 8.80 -3.33 -20.34
CA ASP A 217 9.88 -4.19 -20.84
C ASP A 217 11.01 -3.40 -21.52
N ARG A 218 10.74 -2.15 -21.92
CA ARG A 218 11.72 -1.31 -22.61
C ARG A 218 12.77 -0.68 -21.69
N VAL A 219 12.57 -0.74 -20.38
CA VAL A 219 13.55 -0.16 -19.45
C VAL A 219 14.86 -0.94 -19.43
N PHE A 220 14.81 -2.27 -19.48
CA PHE A 220 15.98 -3.14 -19.39
C PHE A 220 16.20 -4.10 -20.57
N GLY A 221 15.47 -3.93 -21.66
CA GLY A 221 15.50 -4.83 -22.79
C GLY A 221 14.88 -6.20 -22.49
N ASP A 222 15.26 -7.20 -23.28
CA ASP A 222 14.82 -8.57 -23.02
C ASP A 222 15.69 -9.28 -21.96
N LEU A 223 15.22 -10.42 -21.49
CA LEU A 223 15.88 -11.19 -20.44
C LEU A 223 17.30 -11.64 -20.80
N ASP A 224 17.52 -12.00 -22.05
CA ASP A 224 18.82 -12.55 -22.48
C ASP A 224 19.84 -11.42 -22.67
N SER A 225 19.43 -10.27 -23.18
CA SER A 225 20.23 -9.06 -23.20
C SER A 225 20.62 -8.59 -21.79
N PHE A 226 19.65 -8.58 -20.87
CA PHE A 226 19.91 -8.21 -19.48
C PHE A 226 20.90 -9.18 -18.79
N ARG A 227 20.74 -10.47 -19.01
CA ARG A 227 21.68 -11.49 -18.49
C ARG A 227 23.08 -11.32 -19.07
N ALA A 228 23.19 -11.01 -20.34
CA ALA A 228 24.46 -10.81 -21.03
C ALA A 228 25.22 -9.60 -20.43
N GLN A 229 24.51 -8.52 -20.14
CA GLN A 229 25.11 -7.29 -19.63
C GLN A 229 25.38 -7.33 -18.12
N PHE A 230 24.44 -7.86 -17.32
CA PHE A 230 24.41 -7.73 -15.86
C PHE A 230 24.52 -9.08 -15.11
N GLY A 231 24.49 -10.22 -15.80
CA GLY A 231 24.35 -11.54 -15.17
C GLY A 231 25.64 -12.16 -14.60
N ALA A 232 26.82 -11.88 -15.15
CA ALA A 232 28.00 -12.67 -14.84
C ALA A 232 29.02 -12.03 -13.88
N LYS A 233 29.25 -10.73 -13.92
CA LYS A 233 30.04 -9.92 -12.94
C LYS A 233 29.68 -8.47 -13.09
N ALA A 234 28.78 -7.98 -12.26
CA ALA A 234 28.47 -6.57 -12.23
C ALA A 234 29.71 -5.76 -11.76
N THR A 235 30.26 -4.96 -12.66
CA THR A 235 31.33 -3.98 -12.35
C THR A 235 30.69 -2.69 -11.83
N GLU A 236 31.47 -1.81 -11.19
CA GLU A 236 30.96 -0.51 -10.73
C GLU A 236 30.37 0.33 -11.88
N GLN A 237 30.95 0.24 -13.07
CA GLN A 237 30.45 0.93 -14.26
C GLN A 237 29.10 0.38 -14.72
N THR A 238 28.94 -0.95 -14.76
CA THR A 238 27.66 -1.58 -15.13
C THR A 238 26.58 -1.30 -14.09
N LEU A 239 26.90 -1.27 -12.80
CA LEU A 239 25.95 -0.90 -11.74
C LEU A 239 25.57 0.59 -11.83
N SER A 240 26.50 1.48 -12.13
CA SER A 240 26.20 2.90 -12.34
C SER A 240 25.24 3.12 -13.51
N HIS A 241 25.48 2.43 -14.64
CA HIS A 241 24.59 2.48 -15.79
C HIS A 241 23.20 1.92 -15.47
N LEU A 242 23.13 0.77 -14.77
CA LEU A 242 21.86 0.18 -14.32
C LEU A 242 21.11 1.13 -13.37
N ARG A 243 21.81 1.83 -12.47
CA ARG A 243 21.24 2.84 -11.57
C ARG A 243 20.62 4.01 -12.34
N GLN A 244 21.31 4.51 -13.35
CA GLN A 244 20.80 5.59 -14.19
C GLN A 244 19.48 5.20 -14.88
N ARG A 245 19.37 3.98 -15.39
CA ARG A 245 18.15 3.44 -16.01
C ARG A 245 17.04 3.13 -15.00
N LEU A 246 17.40 2.84 -13.76
CA LEU A 246 16.46 2.53 -12.69
C LEU A 246 15.88 3.80 -12.05
N SER A 247 16.67 4.88 -11.96
CA SER A 247 16.30 6.10 -11.23
C SER A 247 14.97 6.76 -11.67
N PRO A 248 14.54 6.72 -12.96
CA PRO A 248 13.23 7.25 -13.35
C PRO A 248 12.04 6.38 -12.93
N VAL A 249 12.27 5.10 -12.59
CA VAL A 249 11.20 4.12 -12.34
C VAL A 249 11.19 3.57 -10.92
N CYS A 250 12.18 3.90 -10.08
CA CYS A 250 12.26 3.38 -8.70
C CYS A 250 12.69 4.47 -7.73
N GLN A 251 11.87 4.69 -6.69
CA GLN A 251 12.23 5.54 -5.56
C GLN A 251 12.29 4.70 -4.28
N ARG A 252 13.28 5.00 -3.43
CA ARG A 252 13.45 4.36 -2.14
C ARG A 252 13.93 5.34 -1.09
N THR A 253 13.27 5.32 0.08
CA THR A 253 13.66 6.05 1.28
C THR A 253 13.96 5.06 2.41
N LEU A 254 14.98 5.36 3.19
CA LEU A 254 15.40 4.55 4.32
C LEU A 254 14.94 5.20 5.63
N ARG A 255 14.60 4.39 6.64
CA ARG A 255 14.18 4.88 7.96
C ARG A 255 15.21 5.82 8.59
N ARG A 256 16.51 5.56 8.42
CA ARG A 256 17.57 6.44 8.91
C ARG A 256 17.57 7.84 8.29
N GLN A 257 17.02 7.99 7.10
CA GLN A 257 16.94 9.26 6.38
C GLN A 257 15.80 10.15 6.88
N VAL A 258 14.77 9.54 7.45
CA VAL A 258 13.54 10.23 7.93
C VAL A 258 13.48 10.43 9.44
N GLN A 259 14.46 9.95 10.21
CA GLN A 259 14.47 10.03 11.68
C GLN A 259 14.28 11.46 12.23
N ALA A 260 14.72 12.48 11.49
CA ALA A 260 14.56 13.88 11.89
C ALA A 260 13.09 14.34 11.87
N TYR A 261 12.25 13.70 11.08
CA TYR A 261 10.82 14.04 10.88
C TYR A 261 9.88 13.02 11.51
N VAL A 262 10.36 11.79 11.68
CA VAL A 262 9.57 10.65 12.18
C VAL A 262 10.29 10.10 13.41
N PRO A 263 9.98 10.59 14.62
CA PRO A 263 10.52 10.02 15.84
C PRO A 263 9.97 8.61 16.05
N TYR A 264 10.87 7.63 16.14
CA TYR A 264 10.54 6.25 16.48
C TYR A 264 10.95 5.95 17.90
N THR A 265 10.11 5.21 18.62
CA THR A 265 10.39 4.65 19.94
C THR A 265 11.13 3.32 19.83
N GLN A 266 11.60 2.78 20.95
CA GLN A 266 12.28 1.48 20.97
C GLN A 266 11.30 0.33 21.22
N ARG A 267 11.73 -0.87 20.83
CA ARG A 267 11.08 -2.13 21.21
C ARG A 267 11.87 -2.74 22.36
N LEU A 268 11.14 -3.22 23.36
CA LEU A 268 11.70 -3.85 24.55
C LEU A 268 11.13 -5.27 24.66
N ALA A 269 11.96 -6.27 24.37
CA ALA A 269 11.55 -7.66 24.43
C ALA A 269 11.44 -8.17 25.87
N ILE A 270 10.39 -8.93 26.15
CA ILE A 270 10.24 -9.76 27.36
C ILE A 270 9.95 -11.19 26.92
N LEU A 271 10.85 -12.11 27.27
CA LEU A 271 10.65 -13.52 27.06
C LEU A 271 10.04 -14.15 28.30
N GLN A 272 8.79 -14.62 28.20
CA GLN A 272 8.12 -15.36 29.25
C GLN A 272 8.23 -16.86 28.99
N LYS A 273 9.06 -17.51 29.77
CA LYS A 273 9.21 -18.96 29.74
C LYS A 273 8.16 -19.64 30.61
N PHE A 274 7.70 -20.81 30.18
CA PHE A 274 6.78 -21.64 30.94
C PHE A 274 7.11 -23.11 30.75
N THR A 275 6.73 -23.93 31.76
CA THR A 275 6.90 -25.38 31.72
C THR A 275 5.51 -26.02 31.82
N PRO A 276 5.05 -26.77 30.80
CA PRO A 276 3.79 -27.51 30.83
C PRO A 276 3.75 -28.54 31.95
N SER A 277 2.55 -28.80 32.48
CA SER A 277 2.31 -29.88 33.42
C SER A 277 2.54 -31.26 32.77
N ASP A 278 2.65 -32.31 33.60
CA ASP A 278 2.80 -33.67 33.09
C ASP A 278 1.64 -34.09 32.17
N GLN A 279 0.40 -33.68 32.52
CA GLN A 279 -0.80 -33.97 31.71
C GLN A 279 -0.76 -33.22 30.37
N GLU A 280 -0.31 -31.97 30.33
CA GLU A 280 -0.16 -31.21 29.10
C GLU A 280 0.92 -31.83 28.21
N ARG A 281 2.05 -32.26 28.78
CA ARG A 281 3.14 -32.92 28.05
C ARG A 281 2.71 -34.26 27.46
N GLU A 282 2.02 -35.11 28.22
CA GLU A 282 1.50 -36.38 27.74
C GLU A 282 0.51 -36.18 26.59
N PHE A 283 -0.43 -35.25 26.74
CA PHE A 283 -1.39 -34.90 25.70
C PHE A 283 -0.71 -34.40 24.44
N SER A 284 0.21 -33.44 24.57
CA SER A 284 0.95 -32.89 23.43
C SER A 284 1.77 -33.94 22.70
N HIS A 285 2.41 -34.86 23.44
CA HIS A 285 3.16 -35.96 22.85
C HIS A 285 2.26 -36.91 22.04
N LEU A 286 1.11 -37.30 22.57
CA LEU A 286 0.17 -38.20 21.89
C LEU A 286 -0.37 -37.57 20.59
N VAL A 287 -0.79 -36.31 20.64
CA VAL A 287 -1.28 -35.59 19.47
C VAL A 287 -0.15 -35.40 18.44
N ALA A 288 1.05 -35.05 18.90
CA ALA A 288 2.22 -34.92 18.01
C ALA A 288 2.55 -36.21 17.27
N GLU A 289 2.55 -37.36 17.96
CA GLU A 289 2.76 -38.68 17.31
C GLU A 289 1.65 -39.02 16.32
N TYR A 290 0.39 -38.63 16.61
CA TYR A 290 -0.70 -38.79 15.66
C TYR A 290 -0.48 -37.95 14.40
N LEU A 291 -0.15 -36.66 14.53
CA LEU A 291 0.04 -35.73 13.41
C LEU A 291 1.23 -36.12 12.50
N ARG A 292 2.22 -36.87 13.02
CA ARG A 292 3.37 -37.36 12.25
C ARG A 292 3.07 -38.57 11.36
N ARG A 293 1.90 -39.19 11.50
CA ARG A 293 1.55 -40.37 10.71
C ARG A 293 1.33 -40.03 9.23
N PRO A 294 1.83 -40.84 8.29
CA PRO A 294 1.72 -40.51 6.85
C PRO A 294 0.31 -40.65 6.28
N ASN A 295 -0.55 -41.49 6.87
CA ASN A 295 -1.85 -41.88 6.32
C ASN A 295 -2.97 -41.59 7.33
N LEU A 296 -3.36 -40.34 7.52
CA LEU A 296 -4.49 -39.95 8.34
C LEU A 296 -5.75 -39.77 7.52
N GLN A 297 -6.81 -40.52 7.86
CA GLN A 297 -8.11 -40.46 7.16
C GLN A 297 -8.89 -39.20 7.47
N ALA A 298 -8.63 -38.58 8.64
CA ALA A 298 -9.23 -37.34 9.05
C ALA A 298 -8.83 -36.14 8.18
N MET A 299 -7.71 -36.23 7.43
CA MET A 299 -7.19 -35.14 6.60
C MET A 299 -7.32 -35.47 5.12
N PRO A 300 -7.95 -34.62 4.27
CA PRO A 300 -7.96 -34.77 2.81
C PRO A 300 -6.54 -34.80 2.24
N GLU A 301 -6.25 -35.64 1.24
CA GLU A 301 -4.90 -35.77 0.68
C GLU A 301 -4.35 -34.47 0.11
N GLY A 302 -5.18 -33.71 -0.62
CA GLY A 302 -4.80 -32.45 -1.25
C GLY A 302 -4.66 -31.26 -0.30
N GLN A 303 -4.99 -31.38 1.00
CA GLN A 303 -4.94 -30.29 1.99
C GLN A 303 -4.17 -30.68 3.26
N ARG A 304 -3.57 -31.87 3.26
CA ARG A 304 -2.96 -32.48 4.45
C ARG A 304 -1.85 -31.62 5.05
N GLN A 305 -1.00 -31.04 4.24
CA GLN A 305 0.12 -30.21 4.73
C GLN A 305 -0.37 -28.95 5.41
N LEU A 306 -1.35 -28.26 4.81
CA LEU A 306 -1.95 -27.05 5.37
C LEU A 306 -2.67 -27.34 6.69
N ILE A 307 -3.52 -28.36 6.72
CA ILE A 307 -4.26 -28.76 7.91
C ILE A 307 -3.29 -29.18 9.02
N SER A 308 -2.25 -29.93 8.68
CA SER A 308 -1.22 -30.32 9.65
C SER A 308 -0.52 -29.09 10.26
N LEU A 309 -0.15 -28.10 9.47
CA LEU A 309 0.43 -26.84 9.97
C LEU A 309 -0.49 -26.15 10.99
N VAL A 310 -1.77 -26.03 10.64
CA VAL A 310 -2.77 -25.38 11.54
C VAL A 310 -2.92 -26.18 12.83
N LEU A 311 -2.98 -27.50 12.77
CA LEU A 311 -3.10 -28.35 13.96
C LEU A 311 -1.88 -28.25 14.88
N TRP A 312 -0.66 -28.15 14.33
CA TRP A 312 0.55 -27.88 15.12
C TRP A 312 0.48 -26.51 15.82
N LYS A 313 0.01 -25.49 15.13
CA LYS A 313 -0.17 -24.15 15.73
C LYS A 313 -1.25 -24.15 16.83
N LEU A 314 -2.38 -24.82 16.58
CA LEU A 314 -3.44 -24.93 17.58
C LEU A 314 -2.98 -25.72 18.82
N LEU A 315 -2.17 -26.75 18.65
CA LEU A 315 -1.55 -27.51 19.74
C LEU A 315 -0.63 -26.64 20.60
N ALA A 316 0.14 -25.75 19.97
CA ALA A 316 1.01 -24.79 20.65
C ALA A 316 0.24 -23.61 21.27
N SER A 317 -0.99 -23.33 20.82
CA SER A 317 -1.84 -22.25 21.31
C SER A 317 -2.50 -22.58 22.64
N SER A 318 -3.44 -23.52 22.64
CA SER A 318 -4.12 -23.97 23.87
C SER A 318 -4.75 -25.36 23.73
N SER A 319 -4.90 -26.08 24.85
CA SER A 319 -5.64 -27.34 24.89
C SER A 319 -7.08 -27.22 24.39
N ARG A 320 -7.73 -26.06 24.60
CA ARG A 320 -9.10 -25.80 24.15
C ARG A 320 -9.19 -25.65 22.63
N ALA A 321 -8.23 -24.99 22.00
CA ALA A 321 -8.22 -24.80 20.56
C ALA A 321 -8.07 -26.14 19.82
N ILE A 322 -7.07 -26.95 20.21
CA ILE A 322 -6.84 -28.24 19.56
C ILE A 322 -7.98 -29.23 19.84
N ALA A 323 -8.61 -29.24 21.05
CA ALA A 323 -9.77 -30.07 21.32
C ALA A 323 -10.91 -29.82 20.35
N GLY A 324 -11.13 -28.57 20.00
CA GLY A 324 -12.15 -28.18 19.03
C GLY A 324 -11.85 -28.68 17.62
N ALA A 325 -10.60 -28.61 17.18
CA ALA A 325 -10.19 -29.13 15.89
C ALA A 325 -10.32 -30.67 15.84
N LEU A 326 -9.94 -31.37 16.91
CA LEU A 326 -10.11 -32.84 17.02
C LEU A 326 -11.60 -33.24 16.98
N ASP A 327 -12.50 -32.44 17.57
CA ASP A 327 -13.94 -32.65 17.46
C ASP A 327 -14.47 -32.49 16.03
N THR A 328 -13.98 -31.48 15.33
CA THR A 328 -14.33 -31.25 13.92
C THR A 328 -13.87 -32.42 13.04
N MET A 329 -12.62 -32.89 13.23
CA MET A 329 -12.10 -34.08 12.53
C MET A 329 -12.92 -35.33 12.84
N THR A 330 -13.30 -35.52 14.09
CA THR A 330 -14.13 -36.64 14.50
C THR A 330 -15.49 -36.62 13.81
N LYS A 331 -16.17 -35.47 13.77
CA LYS A 331 -17.46 -35.30 13.11
C LYS A 331 -17.39 -35.57 11.61
N ARG A 332 -16.31 -35.09 10.96
CA ARG A 332 -16.07 -35.39 9.54
C ARG A 332 -15.97 -36.89 9.27
N LEU A 333 -15.13 -37.60 10.04
CA LEU A 333 -14.95 -39.05 9.88
C LEU A 333 -16.27 -39.81 10.16
N GLN A 334 -17.06 -39.37 11.11
CA GLN A 334 -18.39 -39.95 11.37
C GLN A 334 -19.32 -39.74 10.17
N GLY A 335 -19.34 -38.55 9.56
CA GLY A 335 -20.12 -38.30 8.36
C GLY A 335 -19.69 -39.17 7.16
N VAL A 336 -18.39 -39.44 7.03
CA VAL A 336 -17.86 -40.37 6.01
C VAL A 336 -18.39 -41.79 6.22
N LEU A 337 -18.45 -42.27 7.49
CA LEU A 337 -19.00 -43.60 7.82
C LEU A 337 -20.53 -43.69 7.59
N GLU A 338 -21.26 -42.59 7.77
CA GLU A 338 -22.73 -42.53 7.63
C GLU A 338 -23.19 -42.19 6.20
N GLU A 339 -22.26 -42.10 5.24
CA GLU A 339 -22.53 -41.68 3.84
C GLU A 339 -23.34 -40.36 3.76
N SER A 340 -23.25 -39.52 4.78
CA SER A 340 -23.92 -38.23 4.85
C SER A 340 -23.06 -37.14 4.24
N THR A 341 -23.68 -36.02 3.81
CA THR A 341 -22.94 -34.85 3.30
C THR A 341 -21.95 -34.36 4.36
N THR A 342 -20.65 -34.51 4.10
CA THR A 342 -19.58 -34.01 4.98
C THR A 342 -19.37 -32.51 4.70
N GLN A 343 -19.34 -31.71 5.76
CA GLN A 343 -18.86 -30.33 5.69
C GLN A 343 -17.36 -30.31 5.32
N ASP A 344 -16.94 -29.33 4.53
CA ASP A 344 -15.55 -29.18 4.21
C ASP A 344 -14.76 -28.87 5.51
N LEU A 345 -13.71 -29.68 5.75
CA LEU A 345 -12.89 -29.55 6.96
C LEU A 345 -12.19 -28.17 7.03
N VAL A 346 -11.76 -27.66 5.88
CA VAL A 346 -11.11 -26.35 5.77
C VAL A 346 -12.11 -25.24 6.15
N GLU A 347 -13.33 -25.27 5.59
CA GLU A 347 -14.36 -24.28 5.90
C GLU A 347 -14.72 -24.26 7.39
N THR A 348 -14.76 -25.44 8.03
CA THR A 348 -15.07 -25.51 9.47
C THR A 348 -13.89 -25.08 10.35
N LEU A 349 -12.65 -25.38 9.94
CA LEU A 349 -11.46 -24.92 10.65
C LEU A 349 -11.23 -23.41 10.48
N ASP A 350 -11.65 -22.81 9.36
CA ASP A 350 -11.57 -21.37 9.10
C ASP A 350 -12.47 -20.56 10.04
N GLU A 351 -13.57 -21.13 10.49
CA GLU A 351 -14.40 -20.48 11.52
C GLU A 351 -13.65 -20.22 12.83
N ASP A 352 -12.69 -21.08 13.20
CA ASP A 352 -11.87 -20.95 14.41
C ASP A 352 -10.51 -20.29 14.13
N TYR A 353 -9.87 -20.70 13.04
CA TYR A 353 -8.56 -20.20 12.62
C TYR A 353 -8.74 -19.25 11.41
N GLU A 354 -9.04 -17.98 11.69
CA GLU A 354 -9.45 -16.97 10.69
C GLU A 354 -8.45 -16.70 9.57
N SER A 355 -7.18 -17.11 9.71
CA SER A 355 -6.16 -16.97 8.66
C SER A 355 -5.99 -18.21 7.78
N LEU A 356 -6.87 -19.21 7.90
CA LEU A 356 -6.76 -20.46 7.14
C LEU A 356 -6.99 -20.24 5.64
N ASP A 357 -8.04 -19.53 5.26
CA ASP A 357 -8.37 -19.21 3.87
C ASP A 357 -7.23 -18.45 3.17
N GLU A 358 -6.61 -17.50 3.89
CA GLU A 358 -5.49 -16.72 3.38
C GLU A 358 -4.25 -17.59 3.13
N THR A 359 -3.98 -18.52 4.06
CA THR A 359 -2.89 -19.47 3.93
C THR A 359 -3.19 -20.49 2.82
N ALA A 360 -4.44 -20.92 2.68
CA ALA A 360 -4.89 -21.85 1.64
C ALA A 360 -4.79 -21.25 0.23
N GLU A 361 -5.09 -19.96 0.05
CA GLU A 361 -4.92 -19.27 -1.24
C GLU A 361 -3.45 -19.26 -1.72
N GLU A 362 -2.49 -19.36 -0.80
CA GLU A 362 -1.04 -19.40 -1.11
C GLU A 362 -0.49 -20.82 -1.30
N TRP A 363 -1.24 -21.85 -0.88
CA TRP A 363 -0.85 -23.25 -0.96
C TRP A 363 -1.65 -23.93 -2.07
N GLU A 364 -1.07 -24.05 -3.28
CA GLU A 364 -1.67 -24.80 -4.39
C GLU A 364 -1.39 -26.29 -4.20
N GLU A 365 -2.42 -27.09 -3.89
CA GLU A 365 -2.36 -28.56 -3.95
C GLU A 365 -3.51 -29.08 -4.85
N GLU A 366 -3.21 -30.13 -5.64
CA GLU A 366 -4.20 -30.79 -6.52
C GLU A 366 -5.11 -31.73 -5.71
N SER A 367 -6.42 -31.65 -5.93
CA SER A 367 -7.40 -32.51 -5.27
C SER A 367 -7.70 -33.78 -6.08
N GLY A 368 -7.52 -34.95 -5.45
CA GLY A 368 -7.93 -36.26 -5.95
C GLY A 368 -9.14 -36.80 -5.19
N SER A 369 -10.04 -37.52 -5.86
CA SER A 369 -11.18 -38.20 -5.24
C SER A 369 -10.96 -39.73 -5.31
N ASN A 370 -11.00 -40.42 -4.16
CA ASN A 370 -10.85 -41.85 -4.06
C ASN A 370 -12.11 -42.57 -3.52
N ILE A 371 -12.35 -43.79 -3.97
CA ILE A 371 -13.41 -44.69 -3.48
C ILE A 371 -12.83 -45.55 -2.34
N LEU A 372 -13.44 -45.53 -1.17
CA LEU A 372 -12.99 -46.22 0.04
C LEU A 372 -13.05 -47.75 -0.05
N THR A 373 -12.05 -48.40 0.52
CA THR A 373 -11.94 -49.86 0.65
C THR A 373 -12.40 -50.35 2.07
N ALA A 374 -12.68 -51.62 2.22
CA ALA A 374 -13.16 -52.21 3.50
C ALA A 374 -12.14 -52.04 4.66
N ASP A 375 -10.83 -52.05 4.36
CA ASP A 375 -9.76 -51.84 5.34
C ASP A 375 -9.70 -50.39 5.78
N GLU A 376 -10.05 -49.45 4.93
CA GLU A 376 -10.13 -48.00 5.26
C GLU A 376 -11.30 -47.68 6.19
N TYR A 377 -12.44 -48.39 6.08
CA TYR A 377 -13.56 -48.25 7.02
C TYR A 377 -13.16 -48.61 8.47
N GLN A 378 -12.36 -49.68 8.65
CA GLN A 378 -11.87 -50.06 9.99
C GLN A 378 -10.87 -49.07 10.50
N ALA A 379 -9.97 -48.58 9.65
CA ALA A 379 -8.99 -47.51 10.01
C ALA A 379 -9.67 -46.23 10.46
N ILE A 380 -10.74 -45.79 9.78
CA ILE A 380 -11.54 -44.62 10.15
C ILE A 380 -12.20 -44.81 11.53
N ALA A 381 -12.77 -45.99 11.81
CA ALA A 381 -13.41 -46.26 13.11
C ALA A 381 -12.42 -46.23 14.28
N ASP A 382 -11.19 -46.72 14.07
CA ASP A 382 -10.15 -46.70 15.09
C ASP A 382 -9.58 -45.28 15.26
N GLU A 383 -9.43 -44.50 14.19
CA GLU A 383 -9.01 -43.11 14.24
C GLU A 383 -10.03 -42.23 14.98
N ILE A 384 -11.35 -42.46 14.79
CA ILE A 384 -12.40 -41.79 15.55
C ILE A 384 -12.29 -42.04 17.07
N LYS A 385 -11.99 -43.27 17.49
CA LYS A 385 -11.80 -43.60 18.91
C LYS A 385 -10.61 -42.82 19.51
N GLU A 386 -9.51 -42.81 18.74
CA GLU A 386 -8.28 -42.10 19.15
C GLU A 386 -8.51 -40.60 19.25
N LEU A 387 -9.13 -39.95 18.26
CA LEU A 387 -9.46 -38.52 18.28
C LEU A 387 -10.40 -38.17 19.47
N LYS A 388 -11.38 -39.01 19.76
CA LYS A 388 -12.25 -38.85 20.94
C LYS A 388 -11.49 -38.94 22.27
N HIS A 389 -10.52 -39.84 22.33
CA HIS A 389 -9.66 -39.97 23.49
C HIS A 389 -8.80 -38.71 23.68
N PHE A 390 -8.17 -38.20 22.63
CA PHE A 390 -7.40 -36.97 22.69
C PHE A 390 -8.26 -35.77 23.10
N LYS A 391 -9.47 -35.65 22.56
CA LYS A 391 -10.42 -34.61 22.97
C LYS A 391 -10.71 -34.66 24.47
N GLN A 392 -10.96 -35.85 25.02
CA GLN A 392 -11.19 -36.02 26.45
C GLN A 392 -9.98 -35.62 27.29
N LEU A 393 -8.77 -35.97 26.88
CA LEU A 393 -7.54 -35.55 27.56
C LEU A 393 -7.40 -34.02 27.58
N ALA A 394 -7.65 -33.37 26.43
CA ALA A 394 -7.60 -31.93 26.31
C ALA A 394 -8.64 -31.22 27.20
N GLU A 395 -9.87 -31.72 27.24
CA GLU A 395 -10.96 -31.17 28.08
C GLU A 395 -10.72 -31.35 29.60
N ASN A 396 -9.92 -32.34 30.02
CA ASN A 396 -9.52 -32.53 31.40
C ASN A 396 -8.50 -31.49 31.89
N ILE A 397 -7.78 -30.84 30.97
CA ILE A 397 -6.87 -29.74 31.28
C ILE A 397 -7.72 -28.49 31.51
N ARG A 398 -7.90 -28.10 32.76
CA ARG A 398 -8.76 -26.96 33.12
C ARG A 398 -8.04 -25.62 32.92
N GLU A 399 -6.76 -25.56 33.20
CA GLU A 399 -5.95 -24.38 33.18
C GLU A 399 -4.56 -24.70 32.63
N ASP A 400 -4.19 -24.09 31.51
CA ASP A 400 -2.90 -24.31 30.85
C ASP A 400 -1.76 -23.60 31.61
N ALA A 401 -0.58 -24.17 31.61
CA ALA A 401 0.62 -23.55 32.20
C ALA A 401 0.94 -22.19 31.52
N LYS A 402 0.66 -22.09 30.23
CA LYS A 402 0.84 -20.87 29.45
C LYS A 402 -0.10 -19.74 29.89
N SER A 403 -1.35 -20.02 30.24
CA SER A 403 -2.30 -19.03 30.78
C SER A 403 -1.90 -18.50 32.15
N ARG A 404 -1.33 -19.36 33.00
CA ARG A 404 -0.74 -18.91 34.28
C ARG A 404 0.47 -18.01 34.06
N ALA A 405 1.33 -18.37 33.10
CA ALA A 405 2.48 -17.54 32.72
C ALA A 405 2.03 -16.18 32.17
N LEU A 406 0.88 -16.12 31.45
CA LEU A 406 0.30 -14.87 30.98
C LEU A 406 -0.01 -13.89 32.12
N LEU A 407 -0.58 -14.34 33.22
CA LEU A 407 -0.89 -13.48 34.36
C LEU A 407 0.39 -12.88 34.98
N ILE A 408 1.46 -13.67 35.05
CA ILE A 408 2.77 -13.21 35.53
C ILE A 408 3.36 -12.18 34.55
N ALA A 409 3.30 -12.48 33.25
CA ALA A 409 3.80 -11.61 32.21
C ALA A 409 3.06 -10.26 32.19
N LEU A 410 1.74 -10.26 32.32
CA LEU A 410 0.93 -9.04 32.41
C LEU A 410 1.34 -8.16 33.57
N SER A 411 1.50 -8.74 34.76
CA SER A 411 1.93 -8.00 35.95
C SER A 411 3.31 -7.35 35.73
N THR A 412 4.27 -8.11 35.22
CA THR A 412 5.63 -7.62 34.92
C THR A 412 5.64 -6.52 33.85
N ALA A 413 4.89 -6.74 32.77
CA ALA A 413 4.83 -5.79 31.67
C ALA A 413 4.12 -4.49 32.05
N PHE A 414 3.02 -4.55 32.82
CA PHE A 414 2.35 -3.33 33.32
C PHE A 414 3.21 -2.54 34.30
N ALA A 415 4.01 -3.22 35.14
CA ALA A 415 5.01 -2.53 35.95
C ALA A 415 6.02 -1.78 35.07
N LYS A 416 6.47 -2.42 33.95
CA LYS A 416 7.37 -1.78 32.98
C LYS A 416 6.73 -0.58 32.28
N LEU A 417 5.46 -0.67 31.86
CA LEU A 417 4.73 0.46 31.27
C LEU A 417 4.64 1.63 32.25
N LYS A 418 4.42 1.36 33.52
CA LYS A 418 4.39 2.40 34.57
C LYS A 418 5.74 3.12 34.70
N GLU A 419 6.85 2.40 34.61
CA GLU A 419 8.19 3.00 34.58
C GLU A 419 8.39 3.90 33.35
N LEU A 420 7.86 3.51 32.19
CA LEU A 420 7.92 4.26 30.96
C LEU A 420 6.94 5.45 30.90
N GLY A 421 6.05 5.59 31.87
CA GLY A 421 5.00 6.61 31.88
C GLY A 421 3.89 6.36 30.85
N ALA A 422 3.78 5.14 30.33
CA ALA A 422 2.78 4.73 29.35
C ALA A 422 1.48 4.28 30.03
N GLU A 423 0.37 4.37 29.27
CA GLU A 423 -0.92 3.85 29.71
C GLU A 423 -0.87 2.33 29.93
N GLN A 424 -1.54 1.82 30.97
CA GLN A 424 -1.61 0.39 31.24
C GLN A 424 -2.65 -0.28 30.35
N LYS A 425 -2.32 -0.40 29.07
CA LYS A 425 -3.12 -1.06 28.05
C LYS A 425 -2.30 -2.14 27.36
N ALA A 426 -2.92 -3.29 27.11
CA ALA A 426 -2.28 -4.43 26.44
C ALA A 426 -3.12 -4.96 25.30
N ILE A 427 -2.47 -5.31 24.19
CA ILE A 427 -3.07 -6.16 23.16
C ILE A 427 -2.46 -7.56 23.23
N ILE A 428 -3.32 -8.58 23.31
CA ILE A 428 -2.94 -10.00 23.29
C ILE A 428 -3.34 -10.59 21.95
N PHE A 429 -2.35 -11.08 21.20
CA PHE A 429 -2.58 -11.76 19.93
C PHE A 429 -2.69 -13.27 20.11
N THR A 430 -3.72 -13.87 19.51
CA THR A 430 -3.90 -15.31 19.37
C THR A 430 -4.35 -15.65 17.94
N GLU A 431 -4.06 -16.86 17.47
CA GLU A 431 -4.47 -17.31 16.13
C GLU A 431 -5.86 -17.99 16.14
N SER A 432 -6.40 -18.36 17.31
CA SER A 432 -7.66 -19.10 17.45
C SER A 432 -8.73 -18.33 18.25
N LYS A 433 -9.97 -18.30 17.73
CA LYS A 433 -11.13 -17.77 18.45
C LYS A 433 -11.45 -18.55 19.75
N ARG A 434 -11.19 -19.86 19.75
CA ARG A 434 -11.37 -20.68 20.96
C ARG A 434 -10.36 -20.33 22.02
N THR A 435 -9.08 -20.08 21.65
CA THR A 435 -8.09 -19.54 22.59
C THR A 435 -8.49 -18.15 23.05
N GLN A 436 -9.03 -17.29 22.18
CA GLN A 436 -9.54 -15.97 22.54
C GLN A 436 -10.63 -16.06 23.61
N ALA A 437 -11.61 -16.95 23.43
CA ALA A 437 -12.68 -17.18 24.39
C ALA A 437 -12.15 -17.73 25.72
N TYR A 438 -11.20 -18.68 25.69
CA TYR A 438 -10.54 -19.23 26.85
C TYR A 438 -9.78 -18.16 27.65
N LEU A 439 -9.03 -17.30 26.99
CA LEU A 439 -8.31 -16.20 27.61
C LEU A 439 -9.28 -15.19 28.26
N LEU A 440 -10.44 -14.94 27.63
CA LEU A 440 -11.48 -14.11 28.23
C LEU A 440 -11.97 -14.73 29.58
N GLU A 441 -12.24 -16.04 29.61
CA GLU A 441 -12.64 -16.74 30.83
C GLU A 441 -11.58 -16.61 31.92
N CYS A 442 -10.29 -16.79 31.60
CA CYS A 442 -9.18 -16.68 32.54
C CYS A 442 -9.03 -15.23 33.06
N LEU A 443 -9.10 -14.24 32.22
CA LEU A 443 -8.88 -12.84 32.56
C LEU A 443 -10.12 -12.19 33.20
N ALA A 444 -11.33 -12.70 32.96
CA ALA A 444 -12.55 -12.21 33.59
C ALA A 444 -12.58 -12.36 35.12
N GLN A 445 -11.72 -13.20 35.65
CA GLN A 445 -11.58 -13.43 37.12
C GLN A 445 -10.51 -12.53 37.74
N THR A 446 -9.89 -11.65 36.98
CA THR A 446 -8.83 -10.74 37.41
C THR A 446 -9.32 -9.31 37.54
N ASP A 447 -8.55 -8.46 38.21
CA ASP A 447 -8.83 -7.02 38.34
C ASP A 447 -8.79 -6.29 36.96
N TYR A 448 -8.16 -6.90 35.95
CA TYR A 448 -8.13 -6.36 34.57
C TYR A 448 -9.49 -6.36 33.90
N ALA A 449 -10.45 -7.16 34.39
CA ALA A 449 -11.81 -7.19 33.84
C ALA A 449 -12.56 -5.86 34.04
N GLY A 450 -12.18 -5.10 35.07
CA GLY A 450 -12.86 -3.85 35.38
C GLY A 450 -14.31 -4.04 35.82
N GLU A 451 -15.05 -2.94 35.93
CA GLU A 451 -16.47 -3.00 36.29
C GLU A 451 -17.30 -3.65 35.18
N ASN A 452 -18.08 -4.68 35.51
CA ASN A 452 -18.96 -5.41 34.59
C ASN A 452 -18.25 -6.02 33.37
N GLY A 453 -16.95 -6.31 33.44
CA GLY A 453 -16.17 -6.86 32.33
C GLY A 453 -15.78 -5.86 31.25
N ALA A 454 -15.96 -4.56 31.45
CA ALA A 454 -15.67 -3.52 30.47
C ALA A 454 -14.16 -3.36 30.16
N GLY A 455 -13.28 -3.86 31.05
CA GLY A 455 -11.82 -3.78 30.89
C GLY A 455 -11.25 -4.70 29.82
N ILE A 456 -11.98 -5.74 29.37
CA ILE A 456 -11.51 -6.70 28.38
C ILE A 456 -12.36 -6.60 27.13
N VAL A 457 -11.70 -6.42 25.98
CA VAL A 457 -12.35 -6.28 24.67
C VAL A 457 -11.91 -7.42 23.77
N LEU A 458 -12.86 -8.17 23.22
CA LEU A 458 -12.59 -9.14 22.17
C LEU A 458 -12.56 -8.44 20.81
N PHE A 459 -11.61 -8.83 19.98
CA PHE A 459 -11.49 -8.28 18.64
C PHE A 459 -11.12 -9.38 17.63
N ASN A 460 -12.05 -9.72 16.74
CA ASN A 460 -11.86 -10.74 15.72
C ASN A 460 -12.49 -10.33 14.39
N GLY A 461 -12.39 -11.16 13.36
CA GLY A 461 -12.87 -10.82 12.02
C GLY A 461 -14.37 -10.57 11.94
N THR A 462 -15.19 -11.21 12.79
CA THR A 462 -16.64 -11.11 12.79
C THR A 462 -17.20 -10.12 13.81
N ASN A 463 -16.56 -9.98 14.98
CA ASN A 463 -16.99 -9.13 16.11
C ASN A 463 -18.49 -9.23 16.43
N SER A 464 -19.01 -10.47 16.49
CA SER A 464 -20.44 -10.74 16.61
C SER A 464 -20.90 -11.08 18.02
N ASP A 465 -20.01 -11.06 19.00
CA ASP A 465 -20.33 -11.32 20.40
C ASP A 465 -21.27 -10.25 21.01
N SER A 466 -21.91 -10.60 22.14
CA SER A 466 -22.92 -9.74 22.76
C SER A 466 -22.33 -8.41 23.31
N GLN A 467 -21.08 -8.43 23.76
CA GLN A 467 -20.39 -7.23 24.24
C GLN A 467 -20.05 -6.29 23.08
N ALA A 468 -19.53 -6.81 21.99
CA ALA A 468 -19.25 -6.05 20.79
C ALA A 468 -20.50 -5.39 20.23
N GLN A 469 -21.62 -6.11 20.18
CA GLN A 469 -22.90 -5.55 19.73
C GLN A 469 -23.41 -4.43 20.64
N LYS A 470 -23.24 -4.57 21.96
CA LYS A 470 -23.61 -3.52 22.93
C LYS A 470 -22.74 -2.28 22.74
N ILE A 471 -21.42 -2.45 22.67
CA ILE A 471 -20.45 -1.36 22.45
C ILE A 471 -20.79 -0.63 21.14
N HIS A 472 -21.03 -1.36 20.07
CA HIS A 472 -21.41 -0.78 18.78
C HIS A 472 -22.72 0.03 18.86
N LYS A 473 -23.74 -0.50 19.52
CA LYS A 473 -25.03 0.20 19.68
C LYS A 473 -24.88 1.50 20.48
N ASP A 474 -24.09 1.48 21.54
CA ASP A 474 -23.83 2.67 22.38
C ASP A 474 -22.98 3.69 21.63
N TRP A 475 -22.04 3.23 20.82
CA TRP A 475 -21.19 4.07 19.96
C TRP A 475 -22.01 4.76 18.87
N LEU A 476 -22.93 4.03 18.19
CA LEU A 476 -23.83 4.63 17.19
C LEU A 476 -24.67 5.76 17.78
N LYS A 477 -25.20 5.57 19.01
CA LYS A 477 -25.96 6.63 19.70
C LYS A 477 -25.11 7.84 20.03
N ARG A 478 -23.85 7.62 20.46
CA ARG A 478 -22.90 8.69 20.81
C ARG A 478 -22.53 9.54 19.61
N HIS A 479 -22.39 8.91 18.45
CA HIS A 479 -21.94 9.55 17.22
C HIS A 479 -23.06 9.76 16.20
N GLU A 480 -24.32 9.74 16.62
CA GLU A 480 -25.47 9.97 15.75
C GLU A 480 -25.35 11.34 15.06
N GLY A 481 -25.43 11.35 13.72
CA GLY A 481 -25.24 12.55 12.90
C GLY A 481 -23.78 12.95 12.64
N SER A 482 -22.80 12.12 13.04
CA SER A 482 -21.36 12.38 12.80
C SER A 482 -20.86 11.54 11.62
N ASP A 483 -19.87 12.08 10.89
CA ASP A 483 -19.15 11.38 9.80
C ASP A 483 -18.36 10.15 10.26
N LYS A 484 -18.27 9.91 11.57
CA LYS A 484 -17.67 8.69 12.12
C LYS A 484 -18.50 7.46 11.78
N ILE A 485 -19.81 7.60 11.59
CA ILE A 485 -20.70 6.51 11.18
C ILE A 485 -20.60 6.36 9.67
N THR A 486 -19.97 5.27 9.23
CA THR A 486 -19.72 5.03 7.80
C THR A 486 -20.90 4.35 7.10
N GLY A 487 -21.89 3.83 7.87
CA GLY A 487 -22.98 3.01 7.38
C GLY A 487 -22.60 1.54 7.10
N SER A 488 -21.32 1.19 7.24
CA SER A 488 -20.84 -0.19 7.19
C SER A 488 -20.82 -0.79 8.60
N LYS A 489 -21.74 -1.71 8.88
CA LYS A 489 -21.83 -2.35 10.21
C LYS A 489 -20.47 -2.91 10.69
N THR A 490 -19.69 -3.50 9.80
CA THR A 490 -18.38 -4.08 10.14
C THR A 490 -17.37 -3.00 10.48
N ALA A 491 -17.25 -1.94 9.66
CA ALA A 491 -16.32 -0.83 9.92
C ALA A 491 -16.71 -0.08 11.20
N ASP A 492 -18.00 0.24 11.37
CA ASP A 492 -18.51 0.94 12.55
C ASP A 492 -18.32 0.13 13.84
N THR A 493 -18.52 -1.20 13.79
CA THR A 493 -18.26 -2.07 14.96
C THR A 493 -16.77 -2.07 15.31
N ARG A 494 -15.87 -2.14 14.33
CA ARG A 494 -14.41 -2.10 14.57
C ARG A 494 -13.99 -0.77 15.18
N ALA A 495 -14.48 0.34 14.64
CA ALA A 495 -14.21 1.68 15.17
C ALA A 495 -14.70 1.82 16.62
N ALA A 496 -15.92 1.34 16.90
CA ALA A 496 -16.51 1.34 18.23
C ALA A 496 -15.68 0.56 19.26
N LEU A 497 -15.18 -0.63 18.88
CA LEU A 497 -14.36 -1.47 19.75
C LEU A 497 -12.99 -0.85 20.05
N VAL A 498 -12.34 -0.25 19.03
CA VAL A 498 -11.05 0.43 19.19
C VAL A 498 -11.22 1.68 20.07
N GLU A 499 -12.26 2.47 19.86
CA GLU A 499 -12.56 3.64 20.70
C GLU A 499 -12.88 3.22 22.14
N HIS A 500 -13.67 2.16 22.35
CA HIS A 500 -13.95 1.61 23.67
C HIS A 500 -12.68 1.11 24.37
N PHE A 501 -11.80 0.41 23.66
CA PHE A 501 -10.50 -0.01 24.20
C PHE A 501 -9.64 1.18 24.59
N LYS A 502 -9.62 2.23 23.77
CA LYS A 502 -8.88 3.46 24.08
C LYS A 502 -9.40 4.17 25.33
N GLU A 503 -10.72 4.25 25.52
CA GLU A 503 -11.33 5.03 26.61
C GLU A 503 -11.51 4.23 27.90
N HIS A 504 -11.88 2.96 27.80
CA HIS A 504 -12.34 2.14 28.94
C HIS A 504 -11.61 0.81 29.11
N GLY A 505 -11.10 0.24 27.99
CA GLY A 505 -10.48 -1.09 28.02
C GLY A 505 -9.06 -1.08 28.59
N THR A 506 -8.69 -2.15 29.28
CA THR A 506 -7.33 -2.42 29.76
C THR A 506 -6.64 -3.44 28.87
N ILE A 507 -7.36 -4.49 28.47
CA ILE A 507 -6.83 -5.57 27.63
C ILE A 507 -7.72 -5.77 26.42
N MET A 508 -7.11 -5.79 25.21
CA MET A 508 -7.74 -6.25 24.00
C MET A 508 -7.18 -7.63 23.64
N ILE A 509 -8.05 -8.63 23.47
CA ILE A 509 -7.65 -9.95 22.97
C ILE A 509 -8.05 -10.01 21.50
N ALA A 510 -7.07 -10.08 20.62
CA ALA A 510 -7.29 -9.97 19.19
C ALA A 510 -6.85 -11.22 18.44
N THR A 511 -7.64 -11.62 17.43
CA THR A 511 -7.18 -12.57 16.41
C THR A 511 -6.37 -11.84 15.33
N GLU A 512 -5.56 -12.56 14.57
CA GLU A 512 -4.73 -12.01 13.49
C GLU A 512 -5.58 -11.21 12.50
N ALA A 513 -6.58 -11.86 11.90
CA ALA A 513 -7.49 -11.25 10.92
C ALA A 513 -8.32 -10.10 11.52
N GLY A 514 -8.70 -10.22 12.80
CA GLY A 514 -9.38 -9.13 13.50
C GLY A 514 -8.53 -7.88 13.60
N ALA A 515 -7.27 -8.03 14.00
CA ALA A 515 -6.38 -6.90 14.26
C ALA A 515 -5.79 -6.24 13.00
N GLU A 516 -6.07 -6.78 11.82
CA GLU A 516 -5.60 -6.16 10.57
C GLU A 516 -6.17 -4.76 10.35
N GLY A 517 -5.30 -3.84 9.94
CA GLY A 517 -5.68 -2.46 9.61
C GLY A 517 -5.97 -1.53 10.80
N ILE A 518 -6.05 -2.02 12.05
CA ILE A 518 -6.30 -1.16 13.20
C ILE A 518 -5.06 -0.38 13.62
N ASN A 519 -5.31 0.83 14.15
CA ASN A 519 -4.28 1.69 14.71
C ASN A 519 -4.38 1.71 16.24
N LEU A 520 -3.34 1.23 16.91
CA LEU A 520 -3.25 1.12 18.36
C LEU A 520 -2.05 1.88 18.94
N GLN A 521 -1.70 3.04 18.38
CA GLN A 521 -0.56 3.86 18.83
C GLN A 521 -0.65 4.27 20.31
N PHE A 522 -1.82 4.29 20.89
CA PHE A 522 -2.03 4.59 22.32
C PHE A 522 -1.69 3.40 23.22
N CYS A 523 -1.48 2.20 22.67
CA CYS A 523 -1.11 0.99 23.38
C CYS A 523 0.39 0.72 23.20
N SER A 524 1.12 0.52 24.31
CA SER A 524 2.57 0.28 24.31
C SER A 524 2.95 -1.13 24.78
N LEU A 525 1.99 -2.06 24.89
CA LEU A 525 2.24 -3.45 25.27
C LEU A 525 1.59 -4.41 24.26
N ILE A 526 2.43 -5.23 23.66
CA ILE A 526 2.04 -6.29 22.74
C ILE A 526 2.41 -7.63 23.36
N ILE A 527 1.46 -8.54 23.41
CA ILE A 527 1.65 -9.89 23.91
C ILE A 527 1.33 -10.87 22.78
N ASN A 528 2.34 -11.55 22.28
CA ASN A 528 2.16 -12.65 21.34
C ASN A 528 1.89 -13.92 22.15
N TYR A 529 0.62 -14.16 22.52
CA TYR A 529 0.24 -15.41 23.18
C TYR A 529 0.57 -16.59 22.28
N ASP A 530 0.24 -16.50 20.99
CA ASP A 530 0.70 -17.40 19.95
C ASP A 530 1.77 -16.69 19.12
N LEU A 531 2.98 -17.24 19.12
CA LEU A 531 4.10 -16.70 18.36
C LEU A 531 3.97 -17.14 16.90
N PRO A 532 3.78 -16.22 15.93
CA PRO A 532 3.74 -16.60 14.52
C PRO A 532 5.09 -17.14 14.08
N TRP A 533 5.07 -18.19 13.26
CA TRP A 533 6.30 -18.70 12.64
C TRP A 533 6.76 -17.86 11.44
N ASN A 534 5.87 -17.00 10.96
CA ASN A 534 6.13 -16.04 9.90
C ASN A 534 6.66 -14.71 10.49
N PRO A 535 7.93 -14.34 10.21
CA PRO A 535 8.50 -13.10 10.73
C PRO A 535 7.80 -11.84 10.22
N GLN A 536 7.20 -11.86 9.04
CA GLN A 536 6.42 -10.73 8.52
C GLN A 536 5.15 -10.48 9.35
N ARG A 537 4.46 -11.55 9.78
CA ARG A 537 3.30 -11.44 10.69
C ARG A 537 3.68 -10.86 12.05
N VAL A 538 4.82 -11.26 12.59
CA VAL A 538 5.34 -10.68 13.84
C VAL A 538 5.55 -9.17 13.67
N GLU A 539 6.21 -8.75 12.59
CA GLU A 539 6.46 -7.33 12.30
C GLU A 539 5.14 -6.57 12.07
N GLN A 540 4.16 -7.16 11.41
CA GLN A 540 2.82 -6.59 11.25
C GLN A 540 2.11 -6.39 12.59
N ARG A 541 2.14 -7.37 13.52
CA ARG A 541 1.58 -7.24 14.87
C ARG A 541 2.23 -6.11 15.64
N ILE A 542 3.56 -6.06 15.65
CA ILE A 542 4.31 -5.00 16.33
C ILE A 542 3.98 -3.64 15.70
N GLY A 543 3.87 -3.58 14.38
CA GLY A 543 3.49 -2.37 13.64
C GLY A 543 2.09 -1.83 13.95
N ARG A 544 1.21 -2.55 14.67
CA ARG A 544 -0.08 -2.00 15.13
C ARG A 544 0.10 -0.94 16.23
N CYS A 545 1.09 -1.12 17.09
CA CYS A 545 1.40 -0.21 18.20
C CYS A 545 2.67 0.62 17.92
N HIS A 546 3.70 -0.01 17.36
CA HIS A 546 5.01 0.59 17.09
C HIS A 546 5.06 1.22 15.70
N ARG A 547 4.50 2.41 15.58
CA ARG A 547 4.45 3.18 14.32
C ARG A 547 4.54 4.68 14.60
N TYR A 548 4.57 5.48 13.54
CA TYR A 548 4.58 6.94 13.67
C TYR A 548 3.51 7.45 14.64
N GLY A 549 3.90 8.34 15.57
CA GLY A 549 3.00 8.88 16.59
C GLY A 549 2.95 8.10 17.91
N GLN A 550 3.65 6.95 18.02
CA GLN A 550 3.86 6.29 19.30
C GLN A 550 4.77 7.15 20.20
N LYS A 551 4.32 7.41 21.44
CA LYS A 551 5.01 8.31 22.38
C LYS A 551 5.96 7.60 23.33
N HIS A 552 5.75 6.30 23.53
CA HIS A 552 6.49 5.49 24.50
C HIS A 552 7.10 4.27 23.84
N ASP A 553 8.17 3.75 24.42
CA ASP A 553 8.74 2.48 23.99
C ASP A 553 7.71 1.35 24.07
N VAL A 554 7.75 0.45 23.10
CA VAL A 554 6.78 -0.64 22.98
C VAL A 554 7.36 -1.91 23.58
N VAL A 555 6.69 -2.42 24.61
CA VAL A 555 7.03 -3.69 25.25
C VAL A 555 6.42 -4.84 24.46
N VAL A 556 7.23 -5.82 24.07
CA VAL A 556 6.80 -7.00 23.29
C VAL A 556 7.06 -8.26 24.12
N VAL A 557 5.99 -8.94 24.50
CA VAL A 557 6.06 -10.19 25.30
C VAL A 557 5.84 -11.39 24.39
N ASN A 558 6.74 -12.36 24.47
CA ASN A 558 6.64 -13.63 23.75
C ASN A 558 6.69 -14.80 24.74
N PHE A 559 5.99 -15.91 24.43
CA PHE A 559 5.96 -17.12 25.24
C PHE A 559 6.76 -18.23 24.57
N VAL A 560 7.52 -18.98 25.37
CA VAL A 560 8.29 -20.13 24.91
C VAL A 560 8.14 -21.27 25.91
N ASP A 561 7.80 -22.46 25.41
CA ASP A 561 7.81 -23.69 26.17
C ASP A 561 9.25 -24.18 26.36
N GLU A 562 9.73 -24.22 27.61
CA GLU A 562 11.10 -24.69 27.96
C GLU A 562 11.34 -26.17 27.65
N THR A 563 10.29 -26.96 27.47
CA THR A 563 10.39 -28.40 27.18
C THR A 563 10.32 -28.72 25.70
N ASN A 564 9.93 -27.74 24.85
CA ASN A 564 9.83 -27.88 23.41
C ASN A 564 11.02 -27.25 22.67
N GLU A 565 11.97 -28.06 22.27
CA GLU A 565 13.17 -27.61 21.54
C GLU A 565 12.83 -26.86 20.27
N ALA A 566 11.78 -27.26 19.54
CA ALA A 566 11.41 -26.61 18.28
C ALA A 566 10.87 -25.19 18.52
N ASP A 567 10.05 -24.97 19.56
CA ASP A 567 9.56 -23.64 19.92
C ASP A 567 10.71 -22.72 20.34
N GLN A 568 11.68 -23.24 21.08
CA GLN A 568 12.88 -22.48 21.46
C GLN A 568 13.68 -22.07 20.22
N ARG A 569 13.86 -22.98 19.27
CA ARG A 569 14.60 -22.70 18.02
C ARG A 569 13.87 -21.69 17.11
N VAL A 570 12.55 -21.79 17.02
CA VAL A 570 11.75 -20.78 16.30
C VAL A 570 11.93 -19.40 16.94
N TYR A 571 11.83 -19.30 18.27
CA TYR A 571 12.04 -18.04 18.96
C TYR A 571 13.47 -17.50 18.76
N GLU A 572 14.51 -18.36 18.90
CA GLU A 572 15.91 -17.99 18.67
C GLU A 572 16.13 -17.47 17.22
N LEU A 573 15.52 -18.11 16.25
CA LEU A 573 15.55 -17.69 14.85
C LEU A 573 14.96 -16.27 14.69
N LEU A 574 13.80 -16.01 15.28
CA LEU A 574 13.10 -14.72 15.19
C LEU A 574 13.84 -13.61 15.97
N GLU A 575 14.40 -13.92 17.12
CA GLU A 575 15.10 -12.95 17.96
C GLU A 575 16.52 -12.67 17.46
N GLN A 576 17.35 -13.71 17.32
CA GLN A 576 18.78 -13.53 17.08
C GLN A 576 19.11 -13.26 15.60
N LYS A 577 18.42 -13.98 14.70
CA LYS A 577 18.68 -13.86 13.27
C LYS A 577 17.90 -12.71 12.66
N PHE A 578 16.64 -12.57 12.99
CA PHE A 578 15.77 -11.55 12.42
C PHE A 578 15.69 -10.28 13.26
N LYS A 579 16.18 -10.27 14.50
CA LYS A 579 16.21 -9.12 15.41
C LYS A 579 14.84 -8.40 15.50
N LEU A 580 13.76 -9.18 15.52
CA LEU A 580 12.39 -8.65 15.42
C LEU A 580 11.94 -7.90 16.66
N PHE A 581 12.46 -8.28 17.83
CA PHE A 581 11.89 -7.85 19.10
C PHE A 581 12.63 -6.71 19.80
N ASP A 582 13.86 -6.40 19.38
CA ASP A 582 14.68 -5.38 20.01
C ASP A 582 15.07 -4.23 19.08
N GLY A 583 15.27 -3.05 19.66
CA GLY A 583 15.78 -1.86 18.97
C GLY A 583 14.69 -0.97 18.38
N VAL A 584 15.10 0.04 17.62
CA VAL A 584 14.19 1.04 17.04
C VAL A 584 13.39 0.48 15.86
N PHE A 585 13.95 -0.41 15.08
CA PHE A 585 13.40 -0.81 13.78
C PHE A 585 13.12 -2.32 13.62
N GLY A 586 13.43 -3.17 14.63
CA GLY A 586 13.30 -4.62 14.49
C GLY A 586 14.16 -5.18 13.35
N ALA A 587 13.67 -6.18 12.63
CA ALA A 587 14.39 -6.76 11.51
C ALA A 587 14.64 -5.73 10.40
N SER A 588 15.87 -5.70 9.85
CA SER A 588 16.13 -4.95 8.64
C SER A 588 15.35 -5.56 7.48
N ASP A 589 14.93 -4.72 6.52
CA ASP A 589 14.32 -5.20 5.27
C ASP A 589 15.24 -6.20 4.51
N GLU A 590 16.54 -6.15 4.79
CA GLU A 590 17.53 -7.10 4.27
C GLU A 590 17.26 -8.52 4.74
N VAL A 591 16.87 -8.66 6.00
CA VAL A 591 16.60 -9.95 6.64
C VAL A 591 15.21 -10.46 6.27
N LEU A 592 14.18 -9.59 6.32
CA LEU A 592 12.82 -9.95 5.91
C LEU A 592 12.77 -10.27 4.41
N GLY A 593 13.57 -9.58 3.63
CA GLY A 593 13.71 -9.80 2.21
C GLY A 593 14.43 -11.11 1.85
N ALA A 594 15.41 -11.58 2.64
CA ALA A 594 16.09 -12.86 2.40
C ALA A 594 15.17 -14.08 2.50
N ILE A 595 14.00 -13.91 3.05
CA ILE A 595 13.03 -14.96 3.34
C ILE A 595 12.08 -15.20 2.15
N GLY A 596 12.35 -15.05 0.94
CA GLY A 596 11.49 -15.39 -0.21
C GLY A 596 9.98 -15.10 0.00
N SER A 597 9.31 -15.93 0.79
CA SER A 597 7.96 -15.69 1.34
C SER A 597 7.94 -16.16 2.79
N GLY A 598 7.23 -15.41 3.66
CA GLY A 598 7.06 -15.85 5.06
C GLY A 598 6.36 -17.20 5.17
N VAL A 599 5.55 -17.56 4.19
CA VAL A 599 4.88 -18.86 4.04
C VAL A 599 5.88 -19.99 3.78
N ASP A 600 6.95 -19.74 3.02
CA ASP A 600 8.00 -20.75 2.80
C ASP A 600 8.73 -21.10 4.10
N ILE A 601 8.93 -20.15 5.00
CA ILE A 601 9.51 -20.41 6.32
C ILE A 601 8.55 -21.23 7.18
N GLU A 602 7.28 -20.84 7.24
CA GLU A 602 6.26 -21.60 7.96
C GLU A 602 6.20 -23.06 7.47
N ARG A 603 6.26 -23.26 6.16
CA ARG A 603 6.27 -24.57 5.55
C ARG A 603 7.51 -25.40 5.97
N ARG A 604 8.70 -24.81 5.90
CA ARG A 604 9.95 -25.44 6.33
C ARG A 604 9.95 -25.79 7.81
N ILE A 605 9.46 -24.88 8.65
CA ILE A 605 9.30 -25.14 10.10
C ILE A 605 8.32 -26.31 10.32
N ALA A 606 7.16 -26.30 9.64
CA ALA A 606 6.19 -27.39 9.74
C ALA A 606 6.78 -28.75 9.28
N GLU A 607 7.62 -28.75 8.26
CA GLU A 607 8.34 -29.94 7.81
C GLU A 607 9.32 -30.45 8.86
N ILE A 608 10.05 -29.58 9.56
CA ILE A 608 10.94 -29.94 10.66
C ILE A 608 10.13 -30.60 11.79
N TYR A 609 9.01 -30.00 12.22
CA TYR A 609 8.12 -30.58 13.24
C TYR A 609 7.59 -31.96 12.86
N ARG A 610 7.33 -32.19 11.57
CA ARG A 610 6.84 -33.48 11.06
C ARG A 610 7.92 -34.55 10.97
N GLN A 611 9.13 -34.19 10.48
CA GLN A 611 10.18 -35.17 10.15
C GLN A 611 11.10 -35.49 11.33
N CYS A 612 11.40 -34.54 12.20
CA CYS A 612 12.36 -34.69 13.26
C CYS A 612 11.69 -35.17 14.57
N ARG A 613 12.28 -36.20 15.20
CA ARG A 613 11.75 -36.80 16.44
C ARG A 613 12.60 -36.52 17.67
N HIS A 614 13.91 -36.35 17.47
CA HIS A 614 14.88 -36.17 18.55
C HIS A 614 15.39 -34.72 18.56
N SER A 615 15.74 -34.21 19.74
CA SER A 615 16.26 -32.86 19.92
C SER A 615 17.48 -32.55 19.03
N GLU A 616 18.38 -33.53 18.85
CA GLU A 616 19.55 -33.36 17.98
C GLU A 616 19.18 -33.21 16.50
N ASP A 617 18.16 -33.95 16.01
CA ASP A 617 17.66 -33.86 14.63
C ASP A 617 17.01 -32.50 14.40
N ILE A 618 16.19 -32.03 15.36
CA ILE A 618 15.55 -30.71 15.33
C ILE A 618 16.63 -29.61 15.26
N LYS A 619 17.61 -29.67 16.16
CA LYS A 619 18.72 -28.72 16.18
C LYS A 619 19.45 -28.69 14.84
N THR A 620 19.83 -29.85 14.32
CA THR A 620 20.56 -29.97 13.03
C THR A 620 19.74 -29.41 11.86
N ALA A 621 18.43 -29.66 11.84
CA ALA A 621 17.54 -29.15 10.79
C ALA A 621 17.38 -27.62 10.85
N PHE A 622 17.26 -27.05 12.07
CA PHE A 622 17.22 -25.59 12.25
C PHE A 622 18.59 -24.93 11.95
N ASP A 623 19.71 -25.56 12.34
CA ASP A 623 21.05 -25.06 11.99
C ASP A 623 21.28 -25.06 10.47
N SER A 624 20.80 -26.10 9.76
CA SER A 624 20.80 -26.14 8.29
C SER A 624 19.93 -25.04 7.68
N LEU A 625 18.70 -24.85 8.17
CA LEU A 625 17.81 -23.78 7.75
C LEU A 625 18.47 -22.41 7.96
N GLN A 626 19.11 -22.21 9.11
CA GLN A 626 19.80 -20.96 9.44
C GLN A 626 21.04 -20.72 8.54
N SER A 627 21.77 -21.78 8.19
CA SER A 627 22.92 -21.68 7.26
C SER A 627 22.45 -21.32 5.86
N GLU A 628 21.44 -21.99 5.35
CA GLU A 628 20.86 -21.70 4.02
C GLU A 628 20.38 -20.24 3.93
N LEU A 629 19.65 -19.74 4.95
CA LEU A 629 19.23 -18.35 5.02
C LEU A 629 20.43 -17.35 5.12
N SER A 630 21.57 -17.79 5.65
CA SER A 630 22.80 -16.96 5.73
C SER A 630 23.56 -16.93 4.42
N ASP A 631 23.63 -18.04 3.71
CA ASP A 631 24.32 -18.16 2.42
C ASP A 631 23.60 -17.40 1.30
N GLU A 632 22.27 -17.20 1.43
CA GLU A 632 21.48 -16.35 0.53
C GLU A 632 21.84 -14.87 0.65
N ILE A 633 22.44 -14.42 1.78
CA ILE A 633 22.92 -13.05 1.98
C ILE A 633 24.32 -12.88 1.40
N ASN A 634 24.42 -12.80 0.07
CA ASN A 634 25.71 -12.62 -0.60
C ASN A 634 26.20 -11.17 -0.46
N GLN A 635 27.45 -10.98 0.07
CA GLN A 635 28.08 -9.65 0.24
C GLN A 635 28.14 -8.83 -1.07
N ASN A 636 28.29 -9.48 -2.22
CA ASN A 636 28.28 -8.81 -3.52
C ASN A 636 26.90 -8.25 -3.87
N MET A 637 25.83 -8.94 -3.47
CA MET A 637 24.46 -8.46 -3.67
C MET A 637 24.13 -7.30 -2.72
N MET A 638 24.64 -7.30 -1.48
CA MET A 638 24.49 -6.16 -0.58
C MET A 638 25.13 -4.91 -1.17
N LYS A 639 26.38 -5.02 -1.68
CA LYS A 639 27.05 -3.89 -2.35
C LYS A 639 26.31 -3.42 -3.60
N ALA A 640 25.82 -4.33 -4.43
CA ALA A 640 25.03 -4.01 -5.61
C ALA A 640 23.72 -3.28 -5.24
N ARG A 641 23.01 -3.79 -4.22
CA ARG A 641 21.79 -3.17 -3.69
C ARG A 641 22.05 -1.76 -3.17
N GLN A 642 23.10 -1.58 -2.38
CA GLN A 642 23.49 -0.28 -1.87
C GLN A 642 23.80 0.70 -2.99
N THR A 643 24.56 0.27 -4.00
CA THR A 643 24.90 1.11 -5.16
C THR A 643 23.66 1.48 -5.99
N LEU A 644 22.72 0.56 -6.17
CA LEU A 644 21.56 0.73 -7.06
C LEU A 644 20.39 1.50 -6.42
N LEU A 645 20.15 1.25 -5.13
CA LEU A 645 18.89 1.64 -4.48
C LEU A 645 19.06 2.70 -3.38
N GLU A 646 20.30 2.96 -2.92
CA GLU A 646 20.53 3.93 -1.85
C GLU A 646 21.06 5.25 -2.41
N ASN A 647 20.48 6.35 -1.99
CA ASN A 647 20.93 7.70 -2.27
C ASN A 647 21.78 8.22 -1.08
N PHE A 648 22.56 9.27 -1.31
CA PHE A 648 23.31 9.91 -0.24
C PHE A 648 22.35 10.50 0.80
N ASP A 649 22.55 10.16 2.07
CA ASP A 649 21.63 10.53 3.16
C ASP A 649 21.45 12.06 3.28
N GLU A 650 22.50 12.85 3.04
CA GLU A 650 22.43 14.31 3.10
C GLU A 650 21.57 14.92 2.00
N GLU A 651 21.67 14.42 0.76
CA GLU A 651 20.84 14.88 -0.37
C GLU A 651 19.36 14.56 -0.13
N VAL A 652 19.08 13.36 0.39
CA VAL A 652 17.70 12.96 0.72
C VAL A 652 17.15 13.82 1.84
N ARG A 653 17.89 14.04 2.91
CA ARG A 653 17.44 14.88 4.05
C ARG A 653 17.14 16.32 3.63
N GLU A 654 18.03 16.93 2.80
CA GLU A 654 17.80 18.29 2.31
C GLU A 654 16.57 18.36 1.40
N ARG A 655 16.40 17.41 0.49
CA ARG A 655 15.22 17.31 -0.35
C ARG A 655 13.94 17.17 0.50
N LEU A 656 13.94 16.30 1.52
CA LEU A 656 12.79 16.11 2.40
C LEU A 656 12.51 17.36 3.25
N ARG A 657 13.53 18.12 3.66
CA ARG A 657 13.34 19.40 4.35
C ARG A 657 12.59 20.40 3.46
N ILE A 658 13.03 20.54 2.22
CA ILE A 658 12.36 21.43 1.25
C ILE A 658 10.91 20.97 1.03
N ARG A 659 10.68 19.67 0.87
CA ARG A 659 9.33 19.12 0.70
C ARG A 659 8.41 19.38 1.90
N ALA A 660 8.94 19.30 3.12
CA ALA A 660 8.18 19.63 4.32
C ALA A 660 7.72 21.09 4.33
N GLU A 661 8.61 22.02 3.99
CA GLU A 661 8.31 23.45 3.93
C GLU A 661 7.30 23.75 2.80
N GLU A 662 7.49 23.20 1.61
CA GLU A 662 6.61 23.38 0.46
C GLU A 662 5.20 22.82 0.70
N SER A 663 5.10 21.59 1.23
CA SER A 663 3.80 20.96 1.49
C SER A 663 3.01 21.69 2.56
N GLN A 664 3.66 22.15 3.64
CA GLN A 664 3.00 22.93 4.68
C GLN A 664 2.53 24.28 4.16
N ALA A 665 3.34 24.97 3.35
CA ALA A 665 2.96 26.22 2.72
C ALA A 665 1.77 26.05 1.77
N ALA A 666 1.77 24.98 0.99
CA ALA A 666 0.67 24.65 0.08
C ALA A 666 -0.62 24.34 0.85
N LEU A 667 -0.56 23.49 1.87
CA LEU A 667 -1.72 23.16 2.72
C LEU A 667 -2.34 24.44 3.31
N ASN A 668 -1.54 25.27 3.98
CA ASN A 668 -2.02 26.51 4.61
C ASN A 668 -2.68 27.45 3.59
N LYS A 669 -2.13 27.53 2.36
CA LYS A 669 -2.67 28.34 1.27
C LYS A 669 -4.06 27.85 0.83
N TYR A 670 -4.17 26.56 0.54
CA TYR A 670 -5.40 25.98 -0.01
C TYR A 670 -6.51 25.83 1.03
N GLU A 671 -6.16 25.47 2.28
CA GLU A 671 -7.10 25.50 3.41
C GLU A 671 -7.72 26.87 3.62
N LYS A 672 -6.88 27.91 3.60
CA LYS A 672 -7.36 29.29 3.75
C LYS A 672 -8.29 29.68 2.59
N ILE A 673 -7.92 29.38 1.34
CA ILE A 673 -8.74 29.68 0.15
C ILE A 673 -10.09 28.98 0.23
N LEU A 674 -10.12 27.71 0.63
CA LEU A 674 -11.36 26.95 0.78
C LEU A 674 -12.24 27.55 1.88
N MET A 675 -11.67 27.92 3.02
CA MET A 675 -12.42 28.55 4.12
C MET A 675 -12.96 29.94 3.77
N ASP A 676 -12.14 30.77 3.12
CA ASP A 676 -12.57 32.13 2.69
C ASP A 676 -13.72 32.02 1.66
N LEU A 677 -13.64 31.09 0.72
CA LEU A 677 -14.70 30.82 -0.26
C LEU A 677 -15.97 30.32 0.43
N THR A 678 -15.84 29.37 1.35
CA THR A 678 -16.97 28.80 2.10
C THR A 678 -17.69 29.85 2.91
N GLN A 679 -16.96 30.68 3.64
CA GLN A 679 -17.53 31.79 4.42
C GLN A 679 -18.30 32.77 3.52
N SER A 680 -17.73 33.14 2.37
CA SER A 680 -18.35 34.04 1.43
C SER A 680 -19.64 33.47 0.82
N GLU A 681 -19.69 32.17 0.55
CA GLU A 681 -20.84 31.52 -0.10
C GLU A 681 -21.95 31.14 0.89
N LEU A 682 -21.62 30.78 2.12
CA LEU A 682 -22.60 30.45 3.16
C LEU A 682 -23.17 31.68 3.87
N GLY A 683 -22.39 32.77 4.00
CA GLY A 683 -22.84 34.01 4.63
C GLY A 683 -23.44 33.76 6.01
N ASP A 684 -24.64 34.31 6.25
CA ASP A 684 -25.38 34.19 7.54
C ASP A 684 -25.89 32.78 7.84
N SER A 685 -25.69 31.81 6.96
CA SER A 685 -26.09 30.43 7.18
C SER A 685 -25.06 29.62 7.99
N SER A 686 -23.87 30.20 8.25
CA SER A 686 -22.80 29.60 9.04
C SER A 686 -22.12 30.58 9.98
N ASP A 687 -21.65 30.06 11.11
CA ASP A 687 -20.82 30.78 12.08
C ASP A 687 -19.39 30.25 12.05
N ILE A 688 -18.42 31.18 11.85
CA ILE A 688 -17.00 30.79 11.83
C ILE A 688 -16.53 30.54 13.27
N CYS A 689 -15.82 29.46 13.47
CA CYS A 689 -15.17 29.07 14.72
C CYS A 689 -13.68 28.72 14.50
N ASP A 690 -12.93 28.52 15.58
CA ASP A 690 -11.50 28.16 15.47
C ASP A 690 -11.32 26.83 14.75
N GLY A 691 -10.62 26.86 13.61
CA GLY A 691 -10.34 25.68 12.76
C GLY A 691 -11.51 25.19 11.91
N GLY A 692 -12.62 25.97 11.78
CA GLY A 692 -13.74 25.53 10.96
C GLY A 692 -14.96 26.48 11.03
N PHE A 693 -16.15 25.91 10.86
CA PHE A 693 -17.41 26.65 10.93
C PHE A 693 -18.56 25.75 11.45
N ILE A 694 -19.63 26.37 11.90
CA ILE A 694 -20.88 25.70 12.26
C ILE A 694 -21.91 26.02 11.19
N LEU A 695 -22.42 25.03 10.50
CA LEU A 695 -23.50 25.17 9.54
C LEU A 695 -24.84 25.14 10.28
N ASN A 696 -25.53 26.26 10.35
CA ASN A 696 -26.81 26.38 11.04
C ASN A 696 -27.97 25.94 10.17
N LYS A 697 -27.92 26.29 8.89
CA LYS A 697 -28.88 25.86 7.86
C LYS A 697 -28.24 25.82 6.49
N LEU A 698 -28.76 24.97 5.61
CA LEU A 698 -28.33 24.98 4.22
C LEU A 698 -28.96 26.19 3.50
N PRO A 699 -28.19 27.00 2.74
CA PRO A 699 -28.77 28.08 1.93
C PRO A 699 -29.75 27.52 0.89
N GLU A 700 -30.90 28.17 0.69
CA GLU A 700 -31.95 27.77 -0.25
C GLU A 700 -31.47 27.58 -1.70
N ASN A 701 -30.33 28.17 -2.04
CA ASN A 701 -29.71 28.12 -3.38
C ASN A 701 -28.66 27.00 -3.55
N LEU A 702 -28.37 26.22 -2.52
CA LEU A 702 -27.54 25.04 -2.60
C LEU A 702 -28.51 23.85 -2.72
N SER A 703 -28.49 23.19 -3.85
CA SER A 703 -29.32 22.09 -4.34
C SER A 703 -30.10 21.29 -3.28
N ASP A 704 -31.42 21.23 -3.42
CA ASP A 704 -32.35 20.49 -2.55
C ASP A 704 -32.11 18.96 -2.50
N ASP A 705 -31.24 18.43 -3.36
CA ASP A 705 -30.97 16.97 -3.51
C ASP A 705 -29.76 16.50 -2.66
N LEU A 706 -29.07 17.38 -1.93
CA LEU A 706 -27.91 17.01 -1.14
C LEU A 706 -28.28 16.83 0.34
N ASP A 707 -28.14 15.61 0.84
CA ASP A 707 -28.27 15.32 2.28
C ASP A 707 -26.98 15.77 3.01
N ILE A 708 -26.92 17.09 3.32
CA ILE A 708 -25.79 17.72 4.00
C ILE A 708 -26.22 18.00 5.44
N PRO A 709 -25.57 17.33 6.43
CA PRO A 709 -25.92 17.53 7.83
C PRO A 709 -25.55 18.96 8.30
N THR A 710 -26.42 19.54 9.15
CA THR A 710 -26.07 20.74 9.91
C THR A 710 -25.17 20.37 11.08
N GLY A 711 -24.33 21.31 11.53
CA GLY A 711 -23.41 21.07 12.65
C GLY A 711 -22.04 21.68 12.44
N ARG A 712 -21.08 21.22 13.24
CA ARG A 712 -19.70 21.73 13.21
C ARG A 712 -18.88 21.03 12.13
N TYR A 713 -18.20 21.82 11.31
CA TYR A 713 -17.26 21.40 10.27
C TYR A 713 -15.86 21.89 10.60
N GLU A 714 -14.85 21.02 10.43
CA GLU A 714 -13.45 21.36 10.73
C GLU A 714 -12.52 21.03 9.56
N LEU A 715 -11.49 21.86 9.39
CA LEU A 715 -10.41 21.71 8.42
C LEU A 715 -9.08 22.24 9.01
N PRO A 716 -8.07 21.41 9.31
CA PRO A 716 -8.16 19.94 9.45
C PRO A 716 -8.99 19.52 10.67
N ARG A 717 -9.47 18.30 10.71
CA ARG A 717 -10.30 17.81 11.81
C ARG A 717 -9.50 17.71 13.10
N LYS A 718 -9.87 18.49 14.12
CA LYS A 718 -9.24 18.51 15.45
C LYS A 718 -10.10 17.85 16.52
N SER A 719 -11.41 17.96 16.40
CA SER A 719 -12.36 17.34 17.33
C SER A 719 -12.95 16.05 16.75
N GLY A 720 -13.24 15.08 17.62
CA GLY A 720 -13.80 13.81 17.21
C GLY A 720 -15.26 13.87 16.75
N GLU A 721 -15.96 14.97 16.99
CA GLU A 721 -17.40 15.12 16.78
C GLU A 721 -17.77 16.01 15.58
N ALA A 722 -16.80 16.75 15.02
CA ALA A 722 -17.04 17.61 13.87
C ALA A 722 -17.06 16.82 12.56
N HIS A 723 -17.86 17.31 11.59
CA HIS A 723 -17.76 16.86 10.21
C HIS A 723 -16.41 17.27 9.63
N LEU A 724 -15.80 16.38 8.87
CA LEU A 724 -14.56 16.73 8.16
C LEU A 724 -14.90 17.56 6.93
N TYR A 725 -14.34 18.77 6.86
CA TYR A 725 -14.46 19.62 5.69
C TYR A 725 -13.25 19.51 4.78
N ARG A 726 -13.47 19.28 3.50
CA ARG A 726 -12.44 19.08 2.47
C ARG A 726 -12.98 19.44 1.09
N ILE A 727 -12.10 19.56 0.09
CA ILE A 727 -12.49 19.97 -1.27
C ILE A 727 -13.48 18.97 -1.89
N THR A 728 -13.32 17.67 -1.62
CA THR A 728 -14.21 16.61 -2.13
C THR A 728 -15.51 16.43 -1.32
N HIS A 729 -15.70 17.15 -0.22
CA HIS A 729 -16.94 17.09 0.56
C HIS A 729 -18.11 17.64 -0.27
N PRO A 730 -19.33 17.02 -0.24
CA PRO A 730 -20.47 17.46 -1.04
C PRO A 730 -20.80 18.96 -0.87
N LEU A 731 -20.73 19.48 0.35
CA LEU A 731 -20.94 20.90 0.62
C LEU A 731 -19.88 21.78 -0.09
N ALA A 732 -18.59 21.40 0.00
CA ALA A 732 -17.51 22.15 -0.64
C ALA A 732 -17.64 22.12 -2.17
N GLN A 733 -17.97 20.98 -2.74
CA GLN A 733 -18.22 20.81 -4.18
C GLN A 733 -19.38 21.71 -4.65
N ALA A 734 -20.49 21.74 -3.92
CA ALA A 734 -21.64 22.59 -4.23
C ALA A 734 -21.25 24.09 -4.18
N ILE A 735 -20.48 24.49 -3.16
CA ILE A 735 -19.98 25.86 -2.99
C ILE A 735 -19.06 26.24 -4.16
N ILE A 736 -18.10 25.38 -4.50
CA ILE A 736 -17.14 25.60 -5.58
C ILE A 736 -17.84 25.71 -6.94
N GLU A 737 -18.75 24.81 -7.24
CA GLU A 737 -19.51 24.82 -8.50
C GLU A 737 -20.42 26.03 -8.63
N ARG A 738 -21.00 26.49 -7.52
CA ARG A 738 -21.77 27.75 -7.47
C ARG A 738 -20.87 28.94 -7.75
N ALA A 739 -19.69 29.00 -7.12
CA ALA A 739 -18.75 30.11 -7.29
C ALA A 739 -18.20 30.19 -8.71
N LYS A 740 -17.94 29.06 -9.36
CA LYS A 740 -17.54 28.99 -10.79
C LYS A 740 -18.59 29.60 -11.74
N LYS A 741 -19.88 29.39 -11.44
CA LYS A 741 -21.00 29.83 -12.26
C LYS A 741 -21.45 31.26 -11.98
N ARG A 742 -20.80 31.96 -11.04
CA ARG A 742 -21.12 33.35 -10.73
C ARG A 742 -20.91 34.23 -11.95
N ASP A 743 -21.88 35.11 -12.20
CA ASP A 743 -21.75 36.16 -13.18
C ASP A 743 -20.71 37.20 -12.70
N CYS A 744 -19.73 37.51 -13.51
CA CYS A 744 -18.64 38.41 -13.23
C CYS A 744 -18.59 39.50 -14.30
N PRO A 745 -19.60 40.44 -14.29
CA PRO A 745 -19.59 41.51 -15.23
C PRO A 745 -18.37 42.43 -15.01
N PRO A 746 -17.91 43.14 -16.05
CA PRO A 746 -16.85 44.12 -15.90
C PRO A 746 -17.22 45.20 -14.86
N VAL A 747 -16.43 45.32 -13.81
CA VAL A 747 -16.65 46.27 -12.67
C VAL A 747 -15.33 46.84 -12.20
N ARG A 748 -15.38 47.90 -11.39
CA ARG A 748 -14.21 48.39 -10.63
C ARG A 748 -14.18 47.73 -9.25
N LEU A 749 -13.04 47.07 -8.93
CA LEU A 749 -12.75 46.56 -7.62
C LEU A 749 -11.77 47.48 -6.90
N THR A 750 -12.14 47.90 -5.70
CA THR A 750 -11.21 48.63 -4.80
C THR A 750 -10.66 47.63 -3.80
N PHE A 751 -9.35 47.45 -3.82
CA PHE A 751 -8.60 46.56 -2.92
C PHE A 751 -8.13 47.32 -1.70
N ASP A 752 -8.44 46.83 -0.50
CA ASP A 752 -8.05 47.45 0.78
C ASP A 752 -6.74 46.82 1.27
N TYR A 753 -5.62 47.49 1.01
CA TYR A 753 -4.30 47.07 1.48
C TYR A 753 -4.17 47.22 3.00
N GLN A 754 -4.84 48.21 3.64
CA GLN A 754 -4.76 48.42 5.07
C GLN A 754 -5.55 47.39 5.88
N GLY A 755 -6.64 46.87 5.31
CA GLY A 755 -7.45 45.77 5.89
C GLY A 755 -6.80 44.40 5.83
N HIS A 756 -5.65 44.28 5.14
CA HIS A 756 -4.94 42.97 5.02
C HIS A 756 -4.03 42.74 6.22
N ASN A 757 -4.12 41.54 6.82
CA ASN A 757 -3.25 41.13 7.91
C ASN A 757 -1.88 40.73 7.34
N GLY A 758 -0.93 41.63 7.28
CA GLY A 758 0.44 41.42 6.85
C GLY A 758 0.91 42.41 5.79
N ARG A 759 2.23 42.50 5.62
CA ARG A 759 2.86 43.40 4.65
C ARG A 759 3.20 42.65 3.39
N ILE A 760 2.67 43.09 2.24
CA ILE A 760 3.03 42.56 0.91
C ILE A 760 3.91 43.61 0.22
N SER A 761 5.23 43.53 0.41
CA SER A 761 6.18 44.56 -0.05
C SER A 761 6.11 44.81 -1.56
N THR A 762 5.76 43.83 -2.35
CA THR A 762 5.67 43.97 -3.82
C THR A 762 4.43 44.74 -4.26
N LEU A 763 3.39 44.85 -3.43
CA LEU A 763 2.17 45.65 -3.71
C LEU A 763 2.24 47.07 -3.18
N GLU A 764 3.19 47.42 -2.31
CA GLU A 764 3.35 48.77 -1.79
C GLU A 764 3.47 49.88 -2.86
N PRO A 765 4.22 49.64 -3.96
CA PRO A 765 4.31 50.64 -5.02
C PRO A 765 2.97 50.99 -5.68
N TYR A 766 2.01 50.08 -5.64
CA TYR A 766 0.72 50.23 -6.32
C TYR A 766 -0.35 50.89 -5.42
N ARG A 767 -0.02 51.24 -4.18
CA ARG A 767 -0.96 51.96 -3.30
C ARG A 767 -1.32 53.33 -3.85
N GLY A 768 -2.62 53.59 -3.94
CA GLY A 768 -3.18 54.83 -4.52
C GLY A 768 -3.16 54.81 -6.04
N GLN A 769 -2.78 53.71 -6.67
CA GLN A 769 -2.84 53.52 -8.10
C GLN A 769 -4.09 52.73 -8.50
N SER A 770 -4.46 52.88 -9.76
CA SER A 770 -5.56 52.19 -10.42
C SER A 770 -5.11 51.65 -11.77
N GLY A 771 -5.89 50.72 -12.34
CA GLY A 771 -5.54 50.11 -13.63
C GLY A 771 -6.58 49.11 -14.10
N GLN A 772 -6.17 48.23 -15.02
CA GLN A 772 -7.01 47.17 -15.61
C GLN A 772 -6.39 45.82 -15.38
N LEU A 773 -7.24 44.80 -15.20
CA LEU A 773 -6.82 43.41 -15.01
C LEU A 773 -7.76 42.47 -15.77
N ILE A 774 -7.19 41.49 -16.43
CA ILE A 774 -7.90 40.38 -17.08
C ILE A 774 -7.39 39.04 -16.55
N ALA A 775 -8.31 38.11 -16.27
CA ALA A 775 -8.01 36.75 -15.88
C ALA A 775 -8.56 35.75 -16.92
N LYS A 776 -7.73 34.83 -17.35
CA LYS A 776 -8.09 33.75 -18.30
C LYS A 776 -7.66 32.38 -17.75
N LEU A 777 -8.47 31.37 -18.02
CA LEU A 777 -8.12 29.96 -17.83
C LEU A 777 -7.55 29.43 -19.15
N ILE A 778 -6.35 28.92 -19.10
CA ILE A 778 -5.66 28.28 -20.25
C ILE A 778 -5.58 26.80 -19.95
N SER A 779 -6.14 25.97 -20.85
CA SER A 779 -6.04 24.51 -20.80
C SER A 779 -5.10 24.04 -21.90
N ILE A 780 -4.04 23.33 -21.52
CA ILE A 780 -3.03 22.78 -22.43
C ILE A 780 -3.15 21.26 -22.37
N SER A 781 -3.51 20.63 -23.48
CA SER A 781 -3.56 19.18 -23.60
C SER A 781 -2.40 18.68 -24.44
N ALA A 782 -1.53 17.86 -23.87
CA ALA A 782 -0.38 17.24 -24.54
C ALA A 782 -0.01 15.93 -23.82
N LEU A 783 0.64 15.00 -24.50
CA LEU A 783 1.12 13.73 -23.96
C LEU A 783 -0.01 12.86 -23.30
N GLY A 784 -1.27 13.07 -23.71
CA GLY A 784 -2.42 12.35 -23.16
C GLY A 784 -2.94 12.91 -21.84
N ASP A 785 -2.39 14.01 -21.35
CA ASP A 785 -2.82 14.69 -20.15
C ASP A 785 -3.25 16.14 -20.41
N THR A 786 -3.97 16.77 -19.48
CA THR A 786 -4.44 18.15 -19.58
C THR A 786 -4.06 18.91 -18.33
N GLU A 787 -3.40 20.04 -18.51
CA GLU A 787 -3.08 20.97 -17.43
C GLU A 787 -3.81 22.29 -17.60
N GLN A 788 -4.16 22.93 -16.50
CA GLN A 788 -4.91 24.19 -16.47
C GLN A 788 -4.17 25.25 -15.69
N HIS A 789 -4.02 26.41 -16.29
CA HIS A 789 -3.35 27.57 -15.69
C HIS A 789 -4.28 28.78 -15.69
N ILE A 790 -4.30 29.50 -14.58
CA ILE A 790 -5.00 30.79 -14.52
C ILE A 790 -3.96 31.86 -14.82
N LEU A 791 -4.05 32.48 -15.99
CA LEU A 791 -3.21 33.60 -16.37
C LEU A 791 -3.91 34.91 -16.02
N ILE A 792 -3.19 35.79 -15.32
CA ILE A 792 -3.69 37.12 -14.95
C ILE A 792 -2.70 38.15 -15.47
N ALA A 793 -3.20 39.09 -16.28
CA ALA A 793 -2.45 40.26 -16.72
C ALA A 793 -3.06 41.51 -16.10
N ALA A 794 -2.22 42.44 -15.63
CA ALA A 794 -2.65 43.71 -15.06
C ALA A 794 -1.71 44.82 -15.49
N ILE A 795 -2.30 46.01 -15.68
CA ILE A 795 -1.60 47.24 -16.02
C ILE A 795 -2.10 48.37 -15.16
N THR A 796 -1.25 49.37 -14.93
CA THR A 796 -1.64 50.63 -14.26
C THR A 796 -2.31 51.59 -15.26
N GLU A 797 -2.96 52.66 -14.77
CA GLU A 797 -3.48 53.73 -15.63
C GLU A 797 -2.41 54.46 -16.44
N ASN A 798 -1.13 54.35 -16.05
CA ASN A 798 0.00 54.89 -16.79
C ASN A 798 0.53 53.92 -17.86
N GLY A 799 -0.07 52.72 -18.00
CA GLY A 799 0.34 51.70 -18.97
C GLY A 799 1.51 50.84 -18.50
N GLU A 800 1.93 50.94 -17.23
CA GLU A 800 2.97 50.08 -16.67
C GLU A 800 2.38 48.70 -16.39
N VAL A 801 3.10 47.66 -16.81
CA VAL A 801 2.71 46.26 -16.60
C VAL A 801 3.10 45.81 -15.20
N LEU A 802 2.17 45.20 -14.43
CA LEU A 802 2.48 44.60 -13.15
C LEU A 802 3.35 43.35 -13.32
N GLN A 803 4.27 43.13 -12.37
CA GLN A 803 5.15 41.98 -12.38
C GLN A 803 4.35 40.66 -12.29
N ALA A 804 4.99 39.53 -12.64
CA ALA A 804 4.30 38.26 -12.90
C ALA A 804 3.33 37.82 -11.80
N ASP A 805 3.74 37.92 -10.52
CA ASP A 805 2.94 37.40 -9.39
C ASP A 805 2.07 38.46 -8.70
N ASP A 806 2.29 39.74 -9.00
CA ASP A 806 1.59 40.83 -8.29
C ASP A 806 0.09 40.90 -8.59
N PRO A 807 -0.38 40.58 -9.84
CA PRO A 807 -1.82 40.49 -10.11
C PRO A 807 -2.53 39.41 -9.27
N GLU A 808 -1.88 38.29 -9.02
CA GLU A 808 -2.44 37.23 -8.14
C GLU A 808 -2.51 37.69 -6.68
N LYS A 809 -1.50 38.43 -6.23
CA LYS A 809 -1.45 38.97 -4.86
C LYS A 809 -2.52 40.04 -4.66
N LEU A 810 -2.86 40.85 -5.67
CA LEU A 810 -3.97 41.77 -5.64
C LEU A 810 -5.30 41.08 -5.35
N LEU A 811 -5.58 39.98 -6.05
CA LEU A 811 -6.83 39.20 -5.86
C LEU A 811 -6.94 38.53 -4.47
N ARG A 812 -5.88 38.52 -3.68
CA ARG A 812 -5.91 38.04 -2.28
C ARG A 812 -6.19 39.13 -1.25
N LEU A 813 -6.18 40.40 -1.65
CA LEU A 813 -6.55 41.51 -0.76
C LEU A 813 -8.06 41.57 -0.56
N PRO A 814 -8.53 42.02 0.59
CA PRO A 814 -9.93 42.37 0.78
C PRO A 814 -10.37 43.38 -0.29
N ALA A 815 -11.55 43.14 -0.91
CA ALA A 815 -12.01 43.98 -1.99
C ALA A 815 -13.52 44.24 -1.91
N HIS A 816 -13.95 45.37 -2.48
CA HIS A 816 -15.36 45.71 -2.66
C HIS A 816 -15.63 46.26 -4.06
N ILE A 817 -16.83 46.06 -4.54
CA ILE A 817 -17.28 46.54 -5.85
C ILE A 817 -17.67 47.98 -5.75
N VAL A 818 -17.15 48.80 -6.66
CA VAL A 818 -17.61 50.16 -6.90
C VAL A 818 -18.19 50.23 -8.28
N GLU A 819 -19.52 50.51 -8.38
CA GLU A 819 -20.20 50.66 -9.67
C GLU A 819 -19.66 51.90 -10.39
N THR A 820 -18.96 51.72 -11.52
CA THR A 820 -18.51 52.79 -12.40
C THR A 820 -18.54 52.38 -13.86
N THR A 821 -18.72 53.36 -14.74
CA THR A 821 -18.58 53.11 -16.17
C THR A 821 -17.12 52.78 -16.49
N ILE A 822 -16.85 51.60 -17.03
CA ILE A 822 -15.51 51.17 -17.33
C ILE A 822 -14.92 51.98 -18.48
N LYS A 823 -13.70 52.48 -18.28
CA LYS A 823 -12.95 53.17 -19.36
C LYS A 823 -12.34 52.12 -20.31
N THR A 824 -12.59 52.24 -21.59
CA THR A 824 -12.08 51.36 -22.63
C THR A 824 -10.62 51.66 -23.05
N GLY A 825 -9.82 52.39 -22.25
CA GLY A 825 -8.43 52.70 -22.53
C GLY A 825 -7.50 51.46 -22.22
N PHE A 826 -6.39 51.33 -22.95
CA PHE A 826 -5.31 50.32 -22.71
C PHE A 826 -5.63 48.84 -22.97
N GLN A 827 -6.74 48.50 -23.61
CA GLN A 827 -7.08 47.12 -23.96
C GLN A 827 -5.99 46.44 -24.84
N THR A 828 -5.34 47.19 -25.74
CA THR A 828 -4.24 46.69 -26.58
C THR A 828 -3.04 46.26 -25.74
N THR A 829 -2.53 47.13 -24.87
CA THR A 829 -1.35 46.83 -23.99
C THR A 829 -1.64 45.68 -23.05
N LEU A 830 -2.86 45.59 -22.50
CA LEU A 830 -3.27 44.48 -21.65
C LEU A 830 -3.35 43.16 -22.42
N SER A 831 -3.88 43.22 -23.66
CA SER A 831 -3.95 42.07 -24.56
C SER A 831 -2.56 41.58 -24.98
N ASP A 832 -1.65 42.52 -25.28
CA ASP A 832 -0.26 42.19 -25.64
C ASP A 832 0.47 41.53 -24.47
N ASN A 833 0.30 42.05 -23.24
CA ASN A 833 0.87 41.44 -22.04
C ASN A 833 0.29 40.04 -21.77
N MET A 834 -1.01 39.85 -21.97
CA MET A 834 -1.64 38.53 -21.84
C MET A 834 -1.07 37.55 -22.88
N ALA A 835 -0.87 38.01 -24.12
CA ALA A 835 -0.29 37.21 -25.20
C ALA A 835 1.18 36.82 -24.88
N GLU A 836 1.96 37.77 -24.34
CA GLU A 836 3.33 37.49 -23.90
C GLU A 836 3.36 36.44 -22.74
N ARG A 837 2.56 36.64 -21.72
CA ARG A 837 2.44 35.66 -20.59
C ARG A 837 2.01 34.28 -21.06
N ARG A 838 1.02 34.24 -21.96
CA ARG A 838 0.59 32.99 -22.60
C ARG A 838 1.73 32.30 -23.35
N GLN A 839 2.51 33.09 -24.13
CA GLN A 839 3.63 32.52 -24.89
C GLN A 839 4.72 32.00 -23.97
N MET A 840 5.01 32.69 -22.84
CA MET A 840 5.94 32.19 -21.82
C MET A 840 5.47 30.87 -21.22
N LEU A 841 4.19 30.76 -20.86
CA LEU A 841 3.61 29.54 -20.33
C LEU A 841 3.72 28.37 -21.33
N LEU A 842 3.37 28.63 -22.61
CA LEU A 842 3.45 27.60 -23.66
C LEU A 842 4.90 27.16 -23.91
N ASN A 843 5.86 28.09 -23.85
CA ASN A 843 7.27 27.77 -23.98
C ASN A 843 7.75 26.89 -22.82
N GLN A 844 7.37 27.21 -21.56
CA GLN A 844 7.69 26.40 -20.38
C GLN A 844 7.10 24.99 -20.48
N ALA A 845 5.82 24.89 -20.86
CA ALA A 845 5.16 23.60 -21.06
C ALA A 845 5.83 22.79 -22.19
N THR A 846 6.22 23.46 -23.27
CA THR A 846 6.93 22.82 -24.41
C THR A 846 8.31 22.29 -23.97
N GLU A 847 9.09 23.11 -23.28
CA GLU A 847 10.44 22.74 -22.82
C GLU A 847 10.39 21.54 -21.86
N ARG A 848 9.44 21.56 -20.92
CA ARG A 848 9.22 20.45 -20.00
C ARG A 848 8.79 19.17 -20.74
N ASN A 849 7.80 19.27 -21.62
CA ASN A 849 7.32 18.13 -22.40
C ASN A 849 8.39 17.56 -23.34
N LEU A 850 9.28 18.43 -23.85
CA LEU A 850 10.45 18.00 -24.62
C LEU A 850 11.41 17.20 -23.74
N GLY A 851 11.63 17.60 -22.47
CA GLY A 851 12.43 16.83 -21.53
C GLY A 851 11.88 15.41 -21.30
N TYR A 852 10.56 15.26 -21.10
CA TYR A 852 9.92 13.94 -21.01
C TYR A 852 10.07 13.11 -22.29
N PHE A 853 9.95 13.76 -23.44
CA PHE A 853 10.16 13.12 -24.74
C PHE A 853 11.61 12.63 -24.90
N GLU A 854 12.60 13.45 -24.56
CA GLU A 854 14.02 13.09 -24.62
C GLU A 854 14.34 11.90 -23.71
N GLU A 855 13.79 11.88 -22.46
CA GLU A 855 13.94 10.74 -21.54
C GLU A 855 13.36 9.46 -22.16
N GLU A 856 12.21 9.53 -22.79
CA GLU A 856 11.56 8.37 -23.42
C GLU A 856 12.29 7.89 -24.69
N VAL A 857 12.79 8.82 -25.51
CA VAL A 857 13.63 8.49 -26.68
C VAL A 857 14.92 7.80 -26.24
N GLN A 858 15.61 8.33 -25.22
CA GLN A 858 16.81 7.70 -24.68
C GLN A 858 16.54 6.26 -24.19
N LYS A 859 15.40 6.05 -23.53
CA LYS A 859 14.96 4.70 -23.11
C LYS A 859 14.76 3.77 -24.31
N LEU A 860 14.17 4.26 -25.39
CA LEU A 860 13.98 3.49 -26.63
C LEU A 860 15.32 3.20 -27.35
N ASP A 861 16.27 4.13 -27.31
CA ASP A 861 17.61 3.94 -27.84
C ASP A 861 18.35 2.86 -27.05
N ASP A 862 18.38 2.97 -25.74
CA ASP A 862 18.97 1.98 -24.84
C ASP A 862 18.34 0.59 -25.04
N TRP A 863 17.01 0.52 -25.18
CA TRP A 863 16.28 -0.72 -25.46
C TRP A 863 16.71 -1.34 -26.80
N ALA A 864 16.80 -0.54 -27.86
CA ALA A 864 17.20 -1.04 -29.17
C ALA A 864 18.64 -1.54 -29.16
N ASP A 865 19.53 -0.84 -28.47
CA ASP A 865 20.93 -1.23 -28.35
C ASP A 865 21.10 -2.50 -27.51
N ASP A 866 20.33 -2.65 -26.43
CA ASP A 866 20.32 -3.90 -25.62
C ASP A 866 19.92 -5.12 -26.48
N LEU A 867 18.85 -5.01 -27.26
CA LEU A 867 18.40 -6.10 -28.13
C LEU A 867 19.45 -6.45 -29.20
N LYS A 868 20.07 -5.44 -29.83
CA LYS A 868 21.16 -5.65 -30.80
C LYS A 868 22.35 -6.36 -30.13
N GLN A 869 22.74 -5.91 -28.95
CA GLN A 869 23.83 -6.51 -28.19
C GLN A 869 23.54 -7.94 -27.72
N GLY A 870 22.27 -8.24 -27.32
CA GLY A 870 21.82 -9.59 -27.02
C GLY A 870 21.99 -10.55 -28.19
N LEU A 871 21.57 -10.15 -29.38
CA LEU A 871 21.72 -10.94 -30.61
C LEU A 871 23.20 -11.21 -30.96
N GLU A 872 24.07 -10.22 -30.79
CA GLU A 872 25.52 -10.40 -31.00
C GLU A 872 26.13 -11.36 -29.97
N GLN A 873 25.66 -11.30 -28.73
CA GLN A 873 26.16 -12.17 -27.67
C GLN A 873 25.76 -13.63 -27.91
N GLU A 874 24.54 -13.90 -28.36
CA GLU A 874 24.12 -15.25 -28.77
C GLU A 874 25.04 -15.87 -29.82
N ILE A 875 25.47 -15.06 -30.82
CA ILE A 875 26.40 -15.50 -31.85
C ILE A 875 27.78 -15.80 -31.23
N LYS A 876 28.26 -14.96 -30.33
CA LYS A 876 29.56 -15.16 -29.63
C LYS A 876 29.52 -16.45 -28.75
N GLU A 877 28.41 -16.71 -28.10
CA GLU A 877 28.23 -17.98 -27.32
C GLU A 877 28.22 -19.18 -28.22
N THR A 878 27.51 -19.17 -29.33
CA THR A 878 27.54 -20.23 -30.34
C THR A 878 28.96 -20.47 -30.91
N ASP A 879 29.74 -19.38 -31.12
CA ASP A 879 31.13 -19.46 -31.52
C ASP A 879 32.04 -20.10 -30.43
N ARG A 880 31.76 -19.85 -29.13
CA ARG A 880 32.45 -20.54 -28.03
C ARG A 880 32.10 -22.01 -27.98
N GLU A 881 30.84 -22.37 -28.08
CA GLU A 881 30.38 -23.74 -28.11
C GLU A 881 31.03 -24.52 -29.28
N ILE A 882 31.13 -23.92 -30.44
CA ILE A 882 31.83 -24.52 -31.60
C ILE A 882 33.30 -24.77 -31.26
N LYS A 883 34.00 -23.83 -30.59
CA LYS A 883 35.41 -24.02 -30.18
C LYS A 883 35.57 -25.14 -29.17
N GLU A 884 34.67 -25.25 -28.18
CA GLU A 884 34.66 -26.31 -27.17
C GLU A 884 34.38 -27.66 -27.81
N VAL A 885 33.38 -27.78 -28.65
CA VAL A 885 33.07 -29.02 -29.38
C VAL A 885 34.23 -29.46 -30.24
N ARG A 886 34.92 -28.55 -30.94
CA ARG A 886 36.14 -28.84 -31.70
C ARG A 886 37.25 -29.37 -30.80
N ARG A 887 37.47 -28.80 -29.64
CA ARG A 887 38.46 -29.24 -28.66
C ARG A 887 38.16 -30.64 -28.14
N THR A 888 36.88 -30.88 -27.79
CA THR A 888 36.42 -32.17 -27.28
C THR A 888 36.50 -33.23 -28.36
N ALA A 889 36.11 -32.94 -29.59
CA ALA A 889 36.25 -33.84 -30.75
C ALA A 889 37.72 -34.24 -31.03
N ALA A 890 38.66 -33.31 -30.80
CA ALA A 890 40.09 -33.56 -30.96
C ALA A 890 40.67 -34.50 -29.89
N THR A 891 40.10 -34.50 -28.68
CA THR A 891 40.55 -35.30 -27.52
C THR A 891 39.77 -36.61 -27.33
N SER A 892 38.72 -36.86 -28.09
CA SER A 892 37.89 -38.09 -27.99
C SER A 892 38.65 -39.32 -28.41
N ALA A 893 38.52 -40.42 -27.63
CA ALA A 893 39.26 -41.67 -27.80
C ALA A 893 38.65 -42.61 -28.83
N THR A 894 37.34 -42.58 -29.07
CA THR A 894 36.61 -43.50 -29.95
C THR A 894 36.13 -42.83 -31.25
N LEU A 895 35.98 -43.63 -32.30
CA LEU A 895 35.51 -43.16 -33.60
C LEU A 895 34.05 -42.72 -33.56
N GLU A 896 33.24 -43.41 -32.76
CA GLU A 896 31.82 -43.06 -32.58
C GLU A 896 31.64 -41.70 -31.89
N GLU A 897 32.41 -41.43 -30.85
CA GLU A 897 32.42 -40.16 -30.18
C GLU A 897 32.88 -39.03 -31.13
N LYS A 898 33.92 -39.22 -31.91
CA LYS A 898 34.36 -38.26 -32.91
C LYS A 898 33.29 -37.92 -33.93
N LEU A 899 32.55 -38.93 -34.40
CA LEU A 899 31.44 -38.71 -35.33
C LEU A 899 30.26 -37.97 -34.71
N SER A 900 29.94 -38.28 -33.46
CA SER A 900 28.88 -37.54 -32.72
C SER A 900 29.23 -36.08 -32.53
N TRP A 901 30.48 -35.78 -32.12
CA TRP A 901 30.96 -34.40 -31.97
C TRP A 901 31.03 -33.63 -33.30
N GLN A 902 31.42 -34.31 -34.41
CA GLN A 902 31.38 -33.69 -35.74
C GLN A 902 29.96 -33.36 -36.21
N LYS A 903 28.96 -34.19 -35.89
CA LYS A 903 27.55 -33.89 -36.15
C LYS A 903 27.12 -32.64 -35.37
N LYS A 904 27.40 -32.60 -34.05
CA LYS A 904 27.10 -31.49 -33.19
C LYS A 904 27.79 -30.19 -33.64
N GLN A 905 29.03 -30.27 -34.09
CA GLN A 905 29.75 -29.13 -34.66
C GLN A 905 29.03 -28.57 -35.89
N ARG A 906 28.61 -29.43 -36.84
CA ARG A 906 27.86 -28.99 -38.03
C ARG A 906 26.51 -28.37 -37.68
N GLU A 907 25.81 -28.91 -36.68
CA GLU A 907 24.56 -28.31 -36.19
C GLU A 907 24.79 -26.90 -35.66
N LEU A 908 25.81 -26.70 -34.84
CA LEU A 908 26.18 -25.40 -34.29
C LEU A 908 26.66 -24.41 -35.36
N GLU A 909 27.44 -24.88 -36.36
CA GLU A 909 27.87 -24.04 -37.47
C GLU A 909 26.68 -23.60 -38.36
N ASN A 910 25.70 -24.47 -38.56
CA ASN A 910 24.46 -24.13 -39.24
C ASN A 910 23.61 -23.15 -38.40
N LYS A 911 23.51 -23.39 -37.08
CA LYS A 911 22.84 -22.45 -36.15
C LYS A 911 23.48 -21.08 -36.22
N ARG A 912 24.79 -20.96 -36.11
CA ARG A 912 25.54 -19.68 -36.21
C ARG A 912 25.32 -19.02 -37.55
N SER A 913 25.34 -19.76 -38.64
CA SER A 913 25.14 -19.21 -39.99
C SER A 913 23.72 -18.66 -40.18
N ARG A 914 22.74 -19.29 -39.52
CA ARG A 914 21.37 -18.83 -39.47
C ARG A 914 21.25 -17.56 -38.62
N GLN A 915 21.80 -17.58 -37.40
CA GLN A 915 21.81 -16.41 -36.49
C GLN A 915 22.46 -15.19 -37.14
N ARG A 916 23.57 -15.38 -37.89
CA ARG A 916 24.22 -14.26 -38.60
C ARG A 916 23.42 -13.71 -39.79
N ARG A 917 22.61 -14.53 -40.45
CA ARG A 917 21.69 -14.03 -41.50
C ARG A 917 20.52 -13.29 -40.91
N GLU A 918 19.96 -13.83 -39.83
CA GLU A 918 18.83 -13.24 -39.13
C GLU A 918 19.21 -11.99 -38.30
N LEU A 919 20.51 -11.77 -38.01
CA LEU A 919 20.97 -10.61 -37.25
C LEU A 919 20.59 -9.30 -37.90
N PHE A 920 20.88 -9.16 -39.20
CA PHE A 920 20.60 -7.90 -39.92
C PHE A 920 19.10 -7.66 -40.04
N ASP A 921 18.34 -8.71 -40.41
CA ASP A 921 16.88 -8.61 -40.53
C ASP A 921 16.23 -8.18 -39.21
N LYS A 922 16.70 -8.77 -38.08
CA LYS A 922 16.22 -8.43 -36.74
C LYS A 922 16.69 -7.04 -36.27
N GLN A 923 17.89 -6.62 -36.62
CA GLN A 923 18.37 -5.26 -36.32
C GLN A 923 17.52 -4.22 -37.04
N ASP A 924 17.23 -4.44 -38.35
CA ASP A 924 16.37 -3.57 -39.13
C ASP A 924 14.92 -3.52 -38.58
N GLU A 925 14.41 -4.66 -38.11
CA GLU A 925 13.09 -4.75 -37.48
C GLU A 925 13.05 -3.96 -36.14
N ILE A 926 14.07 -4.11 -35.30
CA ILE A 926 14.20 -3.37 -34.02
C ILE A 926 14.24 -1.86 -34.32
N GLU A 927 15.00 -1.45 -35.32
CA GLU A 927 15.13 -0.04 -35.70
C GLU A 927 13.83 0.53 -36.28
N ALA A 928 13.10 -0.26 -37.06
CA ALA A 928 11.78 0.10 -37.54
C ALA A 928 10.76 0.25 -36.40
N GLN A 929 10.76 -0.67 -35.44
CA GLN A 929 9.90 -0.61 -34.23
C GLN A 929 10.24 0.63 -33.40
N ARG A 930 11.52 0.91 -33.15
CA ARG A 930 11.98 2.11 -32.44
C ARG A 930 11.47 3.38 -33.12
N ASN A 931 11.69 3.52 -34.43
CA ASN A 931 11.27 4.68 -35.17
C ASN A 931 9.75 4.88 -35.17
N GLN A 932 8.96 3.79 -35.29
CA GLN A 932 7.51 3.86 -35.18
C GLN A 932 7.04 4.31 -33.77
N LEU A 933 7.75 3.92 -32.72
CA LEU A 933 7.44 4.37 -31.36
C LEU A 933 7.76 5.86 -31.17
N ILE A 934 8.89 6.33 -31.77
CA ILE A 934 9.26 7.75 -31.73
C ILE A 934 8.23 8.58 -32.48
N GLU A 935 7.78 8.15 -33.67
CA GLU A 935 6.73 8.86 -34.43
C GLU A 935 5.43 9.00 -33.63
N LYS A 936 5.03 7.96 -32.88
CA LYS A 936 3.84 8.03 -31.99
C LYS A 936 4.04 9.01 -30.82
N LEU A 937 5.24 9.07 -30.26
CA LEU A 937 5.58 10.04 -29.23
C LEU A 937 5.55 11.47 -29.77
N GLU A 938 6.11 11.72 -30.98
CA GLU A 938 6.06 13.04 -31.65
C GLU A 938 4.62 13.49 -31.88
N GLU A 939 3.73 12.57 -32.26
CA GLU A 939 2.31 12.89 -32.40
C GLU A 939 1.66 13.32 -31.09
N SER A 940 2.04 12.68 -30.00
CA SER A 940 1.51 12.98 -28.66
C SER A 940 2.00 14.32 -28.08
N LEU A 941 3.13 14.84 -28.57
CA LEU A 941 3.65 16.16 -28.21
C LEU A 941 2.82 17.33 -28.73
N LYS A 942 1.96 17.11 -29.74
CA LYS A 942 1.14 18.17 -30.32
C LYS A 942 0.21 18.75 -29.27
N GLN A 943 0.43 20.01 -28.93
CA GLN A 943 -0.36 20.72 -27.95
C GLN A 943 -1.69 21.22 -28.52
N LYS A 944 -2.77 20.97 -27.77
CA LYS A 944 -4.05 21.61 -27.99
C LYS A 944 -4.27 22.62 -26.87
N VAL A 945 -4.50 23.87 -27.22
CA VAL A 945 -4.70 24.96 -26.26
C VAL A 945 -6.12 25.49 -26.38
N GLU A 946 -6.81 25.51 -25.25
CA GLU A 946 -8.15 26.10 -25.09
C GLU A 946 -8.08 27.27 -24.10
N GLU A 947 -8.83 28.34 -24.38
CA GLU A 947 -8.85 29.54 -23.54
C GLU A 947 -10.29 29.86 -23.13
N GLU A 948 -10.49 30.20 -21.87
CA GLU A 948 -11.72 30.73 -21.32
C GLU A 948 -11.43 32.01 -20.57
N GLU A 949 -12.15 33.11 -20.90
CA GLU A 949 -12.08 34.34 -20.12
C GLU A 949 -12.88 34.19 -18.83
N LEU A 950 -12.21 34.34 -17.69
CA LEU A 950 -12.85 34.28 -16.38
C LEU A 950 -13.54 35.60 -16.04
N PHE A 951 -12.83 36.70 -16.13
CA PHE A 951 -13.34 38.06 -15.92
C PHE A 951 -12.37 39.14 -16.34
N PHE A 952 -12.91 40.33 -16.50
CA PHE A 952 -12.21 41.58 -16.69
C PHE A 952 -12.67 42.60 -15.63
N ILE A 953 -11.72 43.34 -14.99
CA ILE A 953 -11.98 44.34 -13.95
C ILE A 953 -11.10 45.58 -14.14
N GLU A 954 -11.60 46.72 -13.67
CA GLU A 954 -10.76 47.84 -13.25
C GLU A 954 -10.37 47.63 -11.79
N TRP A 955 -9.13 47.92 -11.42
CA TRP A 955 -8.64 47.77 -10.04
C TRP A 955 -8.14 49.12 -9.48
N GLU A 956 -8.29 49.32 -8.20
CA GLU A 956 -7.73 50.42 -7.41
C GLU A 956 -7.23 49.88 -6.08
N VAL A 957 -6.02 50.27 -5.63
CA VAL A 957 -5.49 49.88 -4.31
C VAL A 957 -5.55 51.05 -3.35
N LYS A 958 -6.23 50.88 -2.18
CA LYS A 958 -6.33 51.89 -1.12
C LYS A 958 -5.55 51.57 0.13
#